data_fe3d3a71a0b70faebe5d3bdf1af2aaeb
#
_entry.id   fe3d3a71a0b70faebe5d3bdf1af2aaeb
#
_cell.length_a   1.000
_cell.length_b   1.000
_cell.length_c   1.000
_cell.angle_alpha   90.00
_cell.angle_beta   90.00
_cell.angle_gamma   90.00
#
_symmetry.space_group_name_H-M   'P 1'
#
loop_
_entity.id
_entity.type
_entity.pdbx_description
1 polymer ?
#
loop_
_entity_poly.entity_id
_entity_poly.type
_entity_poly.pdbx_seq_one_letter_code
_entity_poly.pdbx_strand_id
1 'polypeptide(L)'
;MTALGLAGGGIAALAGAGTARDGVWLAGAAVGLGYALWATAGSIRRGRIGVDVIAVLALAGAVAVSELLAAAVISVMLASGRALEAWAAERAQRDLHALLARAPRTARRYRDGPLETVPLAEITAGDLLMVAPGDVVPVDGIVAGSAAVLNESALTGEALPVERGIGDTVRSGVLNAGGPFDLRAVASAADSTYAGIIRLVAEAEKTQAPFVRLADRYALWFLPLTLAVAGAAWALGGPARAVAVLVVATPCPLILAAPVALVSGLSAAARRGVVVKNGGVLERLAQCTTLLVDKTGTLTAGQPAVTAIVPEGSVSPGEILRLAASLDQVSGHVLAGAVVRAAAERKGQLSRPEDVAEEAGQGIAGTVDGRHVALGRAEWAGVTGAPPWVKTVRRRARLDGVLTVFVAIDHRPAGALLLEDRIRPDARATIRALRQGGIRRIVLATGDRAEVADAVGAITGVDEVIAGLTPGGKLDLVRREQRYGPVIMTGDGINDAPALALADVGVAMGARGSTASTEAADAVLTVDRLGRLGEVAALSRRTRRIALQSVLAGMGMSLAAMGAAAAGLLPAVWGALLQEAIDVAVIVNALRALRPVAAGPRLASGDAALTKRFRGEHEMTHAATDLIGGAADALTSAAPAEAMTQVRNAYHLLTSQVAPHENAEETQLYPAVNRLLGGEDPTAPMSRAHAEIAYQIARLGRLLDDIGDQEPDAADLADLRRMLYGLDAILRLHTAQEDETYLSLGDTAEEPSLTVGAG
;
A
#
# COMPACT_ATOMS: atom_id res chain seq x y z
N MET A 1 13.96 -43.99 2.27
CA MET A 1 14.34 -45.15 3.07
C MET A 1 13.25 -45.57 4.05
N THR A 2 12.71 -44.68 4.91
CA THR A 2 11.64 -45.01 5.88
C THR A 2 10.37 -45.56 5.20
N ALA A 3 9.89 -44.96 4.08
CA ALA A 3 8.74 -45.45 3.31
C ALA A 3 8.99 -46.84 2.68
N LEU A 4 10.21 -47.10 2.21
CA LEU A 4 10.61 -48.41 1.70
C LEU A 4 10.65 -49.46 2.84
N GLY A 5 11.07 -49.06 4.04
CA GLY A 5 11.04 -49.90 5.23
C GLY A 5 9.60 -50.26 5.63
N LEU A 6 8.68 -49.30 5.63
CA LEU A 6 7.27 -49.56 5.94
C LEU A 6 6.64 -50.52 4.90
N ALA A 7 6.81 -50.24 3.61
CA ALA A 7 6.28 -51.03 2.51
C ALA A 7 6.89 -52.45 2.47
N GLY A 8 8.22 -52.58 2.61
CA GLY A 8 8.93 -53.85 2.63
C GLY A 8 8.54 -54.75 3.80
N GLY A 9 8.36 -54.17 5.01
CA GLY A 9 7.82 -54.90 6.15
C GLY A 9 6.37 -55.31 5.96
N GLY A 10 5.54 -54.49 5.30
CA GLY A 10 4.17 -54.82 4.91
C GLY A 10 4.12 -56.01 3.92
N ILE A 11 4.98 -56.04 2.92
CA ILE A 11 5.10 -57.16 1.97
C ILE A 11 5.55 -58.42 2.71
N ALA A 12 6.55 -58.33 3.64
CA ALA A 12 7.00 -59.46 4.44
C ALA A 12 5.88 -59.97 5.37
N ALA A 13 5.03 -59.09 5.91
CA ALA A 13 3.87 -59.44 6.70
C ALA A 13 2.85 -60.28 5.88
N LEU A 14 2.56 -59.83 4.65
CA LEU A 14 1.64 -60.51 3.71
C LEU A 14 2.24 -61.88 3.29
N ALA A 15 3.54 -62.00 3.16
CA ALA A 15 4.24 -63.24 2.83
C ALA A 15 4.40 -64.20 4.05
N GLY A 16 3.86 -63.87 5.21
CA GLY A 16 3.95 -64.68 6.43
C GLY A 16 5.34 -64.77 7.08
N ALA A 17 6.31 -63.91 6.65
CA ALA A 17 7.68 -63.88 7.10
C ALA A 17 7.83 -62.96 8.33
N GLY A 18 7.37 -63.39 9.51
CA GLY A 18 7.30 -62.57 10.72
C GLY A 18 8.62 -61.96 11.17
N THR A 19 9.70 -62.75 11.18
CA THR A 19 11.05 -62.23 11.57
C THR A 19 11.61 -61.23 10.57
N ALA A 20 11.41 -61.46 9.27
CA ALA A 20 11.82 -60.50 8.24
C ALA A 20 11.02 -59.20 8.32
N ARG A 21 9.70 -59.28 8.57
CA ARG A 21 8.81 -58.14 8.83
C ARG A 21 9.34 -57.25 9.97
N ASP A 22 9.57 -57.87 11.11
CA ASP A 22 10.01 -57.16 12.32
C ASP A 22 11.41 -56.55 12.15
N GLY A 23 12.31 -57.25 11.45
CA GLY A 23 13.63 -56.74 11.11
C GLY A 23 13.59 -55.51 10.16
N VAL A 24 12.73 -55.56 9.13
CA VAL A 24 12.59 -54.44 8.18
C VAL A 24 11.94 -53.23 8.84
N TRP A 25 10.89 -53.40 9.64
CA TRP A 25 10.28 -52.28 10.39
C TRP A 25 11.25 -51.70 11.41
N LEU A 26 12.00 -52.51 12.13
CA LEU A 26 13.02 -52.04 13.08
C LEU A 26 14.15 -51.26 12.37
N ALA A 27 14.60 -51.73 11.20
CA ALA A 27 15.60 -50.99 10.43
C ALA A 27 15.07 -49.63 9.95
N GLY A 28 13.79 -49.55 9.48
CA GLY A 28 13.14 -48.31 9.14
C GLY A 28 12.99 -47.35 10.33
N ALA A 29 12.63 -47.88 11.48
CA ALA A 29 12.54 -47.13 12.75
C ALA A 29 13.90 -46.62 13.22
N ALA A 30 14.96 -47.42 13.10
CA ALA A 30 16.33 -47.03 13.47
C ALA A 30 16.83 -45.84 12.60
N VAL A 31 16.57 -45.87 11.30
CA VAL A 31 16.87 -44.73 10.40
C VAL A 31 16.09 -43.47 10.82
N GLY A 32 14.79 -43.61 11.11
CA GLY A 32 13.96 -42.52 11.60
C GLY A 32 14.45 -41.94 12.92
N LEU A 33 14.81 -42.81 13.88
CA LEU A 33 15.31 -42.39 15.19
C LEU A 33 16.67 -41.70 15.08
N GLY A 34 17.60 -42.25 14.29
CA GLY A 34 18.90 -41.60 14.03
C GLY A 34 18.75 -40.20 13.45
N TYR A 35 17.84 -40.04 12.49
CA TYR A 35 17.55 -38.76 11.92
C TYR A 35 16.89 -37.81 12.94
N ALA A 36 15.91 -38.28 13.71
CA ALA A 36 15.23 -37.47 14.74
C ALA A 36 16.23 -37.00 15.81
N LEU A 37 17.14 -37.88 16.28
CA LEU A 37 18.19 -37.53 17.22
C LEU A 37 19.15 -36.47 16.67
N TRP A 38 19.61 -36.66 15.43
CA TRP A 38 20.49 -35.68 14.78
C TRP A 38 19.80 -34.30 14.64
N ALA A 39 18.53 -34.25 14.24
CA ALA A 39 17.74 -33.03 14.10
C ALA A 39 17.51 -32.37 15.46
N THR A 40 17.15 -33.15 16.50
CA THR A 40 16.95 -32.65 17.87
C THR A 40 18.23 -32.06 18.43
N ALA A 41 19.38 -32.73 18.23
CA ALA A 41 20.70 -32.21 18.65
C ALA A 41 21.02 -30.88 17.96
N GLY A 42 20.69 -30.75 16.67
CA GLY A 42 20.82 -29.51 15.92
C GLY A 42 19.91 -28.39 16.44
N SER A 43 18.67 -28.69 16.81
CA SER A 43 17.70 -27.75 17.40
C SER A 43 18.16 -27.29 18.80
N ILE A 44 18.63 -28.18 19.65
CA ILE A 44 19.14 -27.85 21.00
C ILE A 44 20.39 -26.95 20.90
N ARG A 45 21.33 -27.26 19.98
CA ARG A 45 22.53 -26.41 19.76
C ARG A 45 22.18 -24.98 19.32
N ARG A 46 21.02 -24.79 18.69
CA ARG A 46 20.48 -23.48 18.30
C ARG A 46 19.60 -22.82 19.37
N GLY A 47 19.56 -23.40 20.59
CA GLY A 47 18.77 -22.89 21.70
C GLY A 47 17.25 -23.13 21.58
N ARG A 48 16.83 -24.06 20.70
CA ARG A 48 15.43 -24.42 20.48
C ARG A 48 15.18 -25.78 21.07
N ILE A 49 14.61 -25.83 22.28
CA ILE A 49 14.12 -27.07 22.91
C ILE A 49 12.62 -27.16 22.59
N GLY A 50 12.21 -28.13 21.82
CA GLY A 50 10.82 -28.20 21.38
C GLY A 50 10.36 -29.61 20.99
N VAL A 51 9.51 -29.62 20.01
CA VAL A 51 8.71 -30.75 19.49
C VAL A 51 9.49 -31.97 19.05
N ASP A 52 10.69 -31.75 18.55
CA ASP A 52 11.57 -32.85 18.12
C ASP A 52 11.84 -33.85 19.26
N VAL A 53 11.79 -33.38 20.53
CA VAL A 53 11.97 -34.26 21.72
C VAL A 53 10.78 -35.22 21.86
N ILE A 54 9.54 -34.76 21.65
CA ILE A 54 8.35 -35.62 21.75
C ILE A 54 8.40 -36.70 20.65
N ALA A 55 8.83 -36.36 19.45
CA ALA A 55 8.97 -37.28 18.35
C ALA A 55 10.03 -38.35 18.62
N VAL A 56 11.16 -37.96 19.21
CA VAL A 56 12.20 -38.92 19.66
C VAL A 56 11.65 -39.84 20.73
N LEU A 57 10.94 -39.31 21.74
CA LEU A 57 10.34 -40.11 22.82
C LEU A 57 9.26 -41.06 22.29
N ALA A 58 8.41 -40.63 21.37
CA ALA A 58 7.37 -41.43 20.75
C ALA A 58 7.99 -42.60 19.97
N LEU A 59 9.02 -42.32 19.15
CA LEU A 59 9.69 -43.35 18.33
C LEU A 59 10.50 -44.32 19.17
N ALA A 60 11.28 -43.82 20.12
CA ALA A 60 12.03 -44.67 21.05
C ALA A 60 11.10 -45.51 21.93
N GLY A 61 10.02 -44.93 22.42
CA GLY A 61 8.97 -45.61 23.19
C GLY A 61 8.29 -46.72 22.38
N ALA A 62 7.93 -46.47 21.13
CA ALA A 62 7.33 -47.47 20.23
C ALA A 62 8.25 -48.65 19.99
N VAL A 63 9.55 -48.44 19.80
CA VAL A 63 10.55 -49.48 19.66
C VAL A 63 10.69 -50.26 20.98
N ALA A 64 10.79 -49.58 22.14
CA ALA A 64 10.96 -50.21 23.45
C ALA A 64 9.77 -51.10 23.85
N VAL A 65 8.56 -50.77 23.40
CA VAL A 65 7.33 -51.54 23.68
C VAL A 65 7.05 -52.58 22.58
N SER A 66 7.99 -52.74 21.62
CA SER A 66 7.87 -53.68 20.47
C SER A 66 6.68 -53.39 19.54
N GLU A 67 6.18 -52.14 19.51
CA GLU A 67 5.18 -51.67 18.56
C GLU A 67 5.86 -51.26 17.25
N LEU A 68 6.51 -52.23 16.57
CA LEU A 68 7.39 -51.97 15.41
C LEU A 68 6.66 -51.36 14.22
N LEU A 69 5.39 -51.74 13.99
CA LEU A 69 4.58 -51.12 12.94
C LEU A 69 4.34 -49.64 13.27
N ALA A 70 3.99 -49.32 14.51
CA ALA A 70 3.80 -47.93 14.93
C ALA A 70 5.12 -47.15 14.76
N ALA A 71 6.26 -47.71 15.16
CA ALA A 71 7.59 -47.09 14.99
C ALA A 71 7.91 -46.82 13.50
N ALA A 72 7.60 -47.75 12.59
CA ALA A 72 7.79 -47.57 11.16
C ALA A 72 6.85 -46.46 10.59
N VAL A 73 5.60 -46.42 11.00
CA VAL A 73 4.64 -45.38 10.60
C VAL A 73 5.07 -44.01 11.11
N ILE A 74 5.49 -43.91 12.39
CA ILE A 74 5.99 -42.63 12.96
C ILE A 74 7.22 -42.13 12.18
N SER A 75 8.14 -43.06 11.79
CA SER A 75 9.34 -42.71 11.02
C SER A 75 8.98 -42.14 9.63
N VAL A 76 7.97 -42.68 8.99
CA VAL A 76 7.44 -42.15 7.70
C VAL A 76 6.76 -40.81 7.94
N MET A 77 5.92 -40.68 8.96
CA MET A 77 5.24 -39.44 9.35
C MET A 77 6.24 -38.28 9.60
N LEU A 78 7.34 -38.54 10.31
CA LEU A 78 8.39 -37.55 10.54
C LEU A 78 9.08 -37.10 9.23
N ALA A 79 9.28 -38.03 8.30
CA ALA A 79 9.91 -37.73 7.02
C ALA A 79 8.92 -36.98 6.08
N SER A 80 7.65 -37.42 6.02
CA SER A 80 6.61 -36.79 5.21
C SER A 80 6.26 -35.40 5.76
N GLY A 81 6.12 -35.25 7.08
CA GLY A 81 5.86 -33.98 7.72
C GLY A 81 6.92 -32.93 7.38
N ARG A 82 8.20 -33.28 7.44
CA ARG A 82 9.28 -32.35 7.04
C ARG A 82 9.32 -32.07 5.54
N ALA A 83 9.03 -33.06 4.70
CA ALA A 83 8.91 -32.82 3.27
C ALA A 83 7.74 -31.86 2.94
N LEU A 84 6.60 -32.04 3.62
CA LEU A 84 5.44 -31.17 3.49
C LEU A 84 5.74 -29.75 4.01
N GLU A 85 6.48 -29.63 5.11
CA GLU A 85 6.96 -28.34 5.64
C GLU A 85 7.82 -27.61 4.61
N ALA A 86 8.84 -28.28 4.07
CA ALA A 86 9.72 -27.71 3.06
C ALA A 86 8.95 -27.29 1.80
N TRP A 87 8.04 -28.13 1.31
CA TRP A 87 7.18 -27.82 0.17
C TRP A 87 6.27 -26.64 0.44
N ALA A 88 5.64 -26.55 1.61
CA ALA A 88 4.76 -25.46 1.99
C ALA A 88 5.52 -24.14 2.11
N ALA A 89 6.72 -24.16 2.71
CA ALA A 89 7.60 -23.01 2.82
C ALA A 89 8.05 -22.51 1.43
N GLU A 90 8.51 -23.40 0.56
CA GLU A 90 8.88 -23.07 -0.82
C GLU A 90 7.69 -22.50 -1.60
N ARG A 91 6.52 -23.15 -1.47
CA ARG A 91 5.29 -22.67 -2.12
C ARG A 91 4.88 -21.29 -1.65
N ALA A 92 5.04 -21.00 -0.35
CA ALA A 92 4.72 -19.71 0.24
C ALA A 92 5.72 -18.60 -0.18
N GLN A 93 7.00 -18.95 -0.40
CA GLN A 93 8.07 -18.01 -0.77
C GLN A 93 8.21 -17.79 -2.28
N ARG A 94 7.55 -18.57 -3.12
CA ARG A 94 7.77 -18.57 -4.58
C ARG A 94 7.70 -17.18 -5.21
N ASP A 95 6.73 -16.36 -4.83
CA ASP A 95 6.54 -15.03 -5.43
C ASP A 95 7.60 -14.03 -4.92
N LEU A 96 8.05 -14.16 -3.67
CA LEU A 96 9.18 -13.39 -3.16
C LEU A 96 10.48 -13.73 -3.90
N HIS A 97 10.77 -15.03 -4.05
CA HIS A 97 11.94 -15.49 -4.80
C HIS A 97 11.90 -15.07 -6.27
N ALA A 98 10.71 -14.99 -6.89
CA ALA A 98 10.56 -14.53 -8.26
C ALA A 98 10.98 -13.05 -8.42
N LEU A 99 10.79 -12.22 -7.40
CA LEU A 99 11.32 -10.84 -7.40
C LEU A 99 12.86 -10.86 -7.35
N LEU A 100 13.47 -11.66 -6.46
CA LEU A 100 14.92 -11.74 -6.34
C LEU A 100 15.60 -12.30 -7.60
N ALA A 101 14.97 -13.25 -8.28
CA ALA A 101 15.52 -13.90 -9.47
C ALA A 101 15.59 -12.98 -10.71
N ARG A 102 14.82 -11.90 -10.73
CA ARG A 102 14.79 -10.92 -11.85
C ARG A 102 15.87 -9.84 -11.74
N ALA A 103 16.62 -9.78 -10.64
CA ALA A 103 17.66 -8.79 -10.45
C ALA A 103 18.72 -8.86 -11.55
N PRO A 104 18.96 -7.80 -12.30
CA PRO A 104 20.04 -7.78 -13.30
C PRO A 104 21.39 -7.91 -12.58
N ARG A 105 22.32 -8.64 -13.18
CA ARG A 105 23.69 -8.81 -12.65
C ARG A 105 24.70 -7.97 -13.41
N THR A 106 24.39 -7.58 -14.63
CA THR A 106 25.22 -6.80 -15.53
C THR A 106 24.42 -5.69 -16.17
N ALA A 107 25.08 -4.64 -16.63
CA ALA A 107 24.50 -3.56 -17.43
C ALA A 107 25.37 -3.28 -18.64
N ARG A 108 24.80 -2.68 -19.70
CA ARG A 108 25.49 -2.25 -20.88
C ARG A 108 25.75 -0.75 -20.79
N ARG A 109 27.01 -0.34 -20.67
CA ARG A 109 27.42 1.04 -20.48
C ARG A 109 28.17 1.54 -21.70
N TYR A 110 27.90 2.77 -22.14
CA TYR A 110 28.72 3.47 -23.09
C TYR A 110 29.97 4.03 -22.42
N ARG A 111 31.16 3.70 -22.99
CA ARG A 111 32.42 4.26 -22.54
C ARG A 111 33.19 4.75 -23.74
N ASP A 112 33.40 6.06 -23.86
CA ASP A 112 34.10 6.72 -24.94
C ASP A 112 33.63 6.30 -26.36
N GLY A 113 32.33 5.94 -26.49
CA GLY A 113 31.68 5.56 -27.74
C GLY A 113 31.28 4.08 -27.85
N PRO A 114 32.12 3.07 -27.58
CA PRO A 114 31.72 1.66 -27.63
C PRO A 114 30.88 1.23 -26.44
N LEU A 115 30.02 0.22 -26.68
CA LEU A 115 29.16 -0.40 -25.67
C LEU A 115 29.91 -1.54 -24.98
N GLU A 116 30.08 -1.46 -23.66
CA GLU A 116 30.67 -2.51 -22.83
C GLU A 116 29.65 -3.13 -21.88
N THR A 117 29.77 -4.43 -21.60
CA THR A 117 28.98 -5.10 -20.58
C THR A 117 29.79 -5.16 -19.29
N VAL A 118 29.27 -4.50 -18.24
CA VAL A 118 29.94 -4.39 -16.94
C VAL A 118 29.11 -5.01 -15.84
N PRO A 119 29.72 -5.50 -14.75
CA PRO A 119 28.99 -5.87 -13.54
C PRO A 119 28.17 -4.69 -13.04
N LEU A 120 26.95 -4.97 -12.54
CA LEU A 120 26.05 -3.92 -12.05
C LEU A 120 26.69 -3.06 -10.95
N ALA A 121 27.53 -3.68 -10.09
CA ALA A 121 28.23 -2.98 -9.01
C ALA A 121 29.18 -1.87 -9.45
N GLU A 122 29.60 -1.85 -10.73
CA GLU A 122 30.49 -0.83 -11.30
C GLU A 122 29.76 0.40 -11.83
N ILE A 123 28.41 0.38 -11.84
CA ILE A 123 27.59 1.50 -12.33
C ILE A 123 27.56 2.60 -11.29
N THR A 124 27.83 3.81 -11.75
CA THR A 124 27.80 5.05 -10.96
C THR A 124 26.81 6.06 -11.52
N ALA A 125 26.40 7.01 -10.68
CA ALA A 125 25.55 8.11 -11.16
C ALA A 125 26.26 8.90 -12.26
N GLY A 126 25.52 9.21 -13.33
CA GLY A 126 26.03 9.88 -14.54
C GLY A 126 26.35 8.93 -15.70
N ASP A 127 26.55 7.62 -15.45
CA ASP A 127 26.79 6.65 -16.51
C ASP A 127 25.65 6.61 -17.53
N LEU A 128 25.98 6.52 -18.81
CA LEU A 128 25.01 6.33 -19.88
C LEU A 128 24.92 4.82 -20.21
N LEU A 129 23.71 4.27 -20.06
CA LEU A 129 23.43 2.84 -20.19
C LEU A 129 22.46 2.60 -21.35
N MET A 130 22.63 1.48 -22.06
CA MET A 130 21.66 1.00 -23.04
C MET A 130 20.83 -0.12 -22.46
N VAL A 131 19.50 0.03 -22.52
CA VAL A 131 18.53 -0.97 -22.08
C VAL A 131 17.86 -1.56 -23.31
N ALA A 132 18.19 -2.81 -23.65
CA ALA A 132 17.61 -3.48 -24.81
C ALA A 132 16.19 -4.00 -24.55
N PRO A 133 15.43 -4.32 -25.62
CA PRO A 133 14.14 -5.01 -25.51
C PRO A 133 14.25 -6.28 -24.69
N GLY A 134 13.36 -6.43 -23.70
CA GLY A 134 13.37 -7.57 -22.78
C GLY A 134 14.36 -7.50 -21.63
N ASP A 135 15.21 -6.46 -21.57
CA ASP A 135 16.08 -6.23 -20.43
C ASP A 135 15.32 -5.60 -19.26
N VAL A 136 15.76 -5.93 -18.05
CA VAL A 136 15.35 -5.24 -16.83
C VAL A 136 16.22 -4.00 -16.64
N VAL A 137 15.60 -2.84 -16.38
CA VAL A 137 16.29 -1.59 -16.09
C VAL A 137 17.23 -1.78 -14.88
N PRO A 138 18.55 -1.55 -15.06
CA PRO A 138 19.54 -1.98 -14.08
C PRO A 138 19.64 -1.07 -12.85
N VAL A 139 19.51 0.23 -13.01
CA VAL A 139 19.59 1.25 -11.97
C VAL A 139 18.53 2.33 -12.22
N ASP A 140 18.23 3.13 -11.21
CA ASP A 140 17.35 4.28 -11.38
C ASP A 140 18.03 5.32 -12.29
N GLY A 141 17.27 5.90 -13.22
CA GLY A 141 17.85 6.81 -14.21
C GLY A 141 16.80 7.70 -14.88
N ILE A 142 17.30 8.48 -15.85
CA ILE A 142 16.51 9.37 -16.70
C ILE A 142 16.61 8.87 -18.14
N VAL A 143 15.49 8.80 -18.84
CA VAL A 143 15.45 8.42 -20.25
C VAL A 143 16.24 9.42 -21.08
N ALA A 144 17.19 8.93 -21.89
CA ALA A 144 18.00 9.71 -22.81
C ALA A 144 17.89 9.12 -24.22
N GLY A 145 17.94 9.95 -25.24
CA GLY A 145 17.96 9.50 -26.63
C GLY A 145 16.61 9.18 -27.26
N SER A 146 15.88 8.17 -26.78
CA SER A 146 14.58 7.76 -27.33
C SER A 146 13.57 7.45 -26.22
N ALA A 147 12.28 7.54 -26.53
CA ALA A 147 11.22 7.17 -25.58
C ALA A 147 11.28 5.67 -25.22
N ALA A 148 10.97 5.34 -23.99
CA ALA A 148 10.95 3.97 -23.45
C ALA A 148 9.51 3.49 -23.25
N VAL A 149 9.20 2.26 -23.65
CA VAL A 149 7.95 1.56 -23.32
C VAL A 149 8.26 0.50 -22.27
N LEU A 150 7.71 0.67 -21.07
CA LEU A 150 8.13 -0.08 -19.89
C LEU A 150 6.96 -0.92 -19.34
N ASN A 151 7.21 -2.18 -19.06
CA ASN A 151 6.30 -3.04 -18.32
C ASN A 151 6.68 -3.02 -16.84
N GLU A 152 5.88 -2.31 -16.06
CA GLU A 152 6.08 -2.15 -14.63
C GLU A 152 5.39 -3.27 -13.81
N SER A 153 4.73 -4.25 -14.46
CA SER A 153 3.89 -5.27 -13.80
C SER A 153 4.60 -6.09 -12.72
N ALA A 154 5.91 -6.28 -12.86
CA ALA A 154 6.71 -6.98 -11.86
C ALA A 154 6.80 -6.25 -10.51
N LEU A 155 6.76 -4.93 -10.54
CA LEU A 155 6.82 -4.07 -9.35
C LEU A 155 5.44 -3.57 -8.92
N THR A 156 4.57 -3.28 -9.89
CA THR A 156 3.29 -2.61 -9.66
C THR A 156 2.09 -3.57 -9.67
N GLY A 157 2.24 -4.72 -10.33
CA GLY A 157 1.14 -5.63 -10.61
C GLY A 157 0.22 -5.17 -11.76
N GLU A 158 0.50 -4.02 -12.39
CA GLU A 158 -0.30 -3.47 -13.50
C GLU A 158 0.20 -4.02 -14.83
N ALA A 159 -0.70 -4.60 -15.62
CA ALA A 159 -0.34 -5.32 -16.84
C ALA A 159 -0.10 -4.40 -18.06
N LEU A 160 -0.56 -3.16 -18.03
CA LEU A 160 -0.44 -2.24 -19.17
C LEU A 160 0.96 -1.60 -19.20
N PRO A 161 1.67 -1.67 -20.33
CA PRO A 161 2.94 -0.95 -20.51
C PRO A 161 2.74 0.57 -20.45
N VAL A 162 3.73 1.26 -19.85
CA VAL A 162 3.75 2.72 -19.70
C VAL A 162 4.81 3.30 -20.62
N GLU A 163 4.48 4.34 -21.37
CA GLU A 163 5.43 5.09 -22.17
C GLU A 163 6.09 6.18 -21.33
N ARG A 164 7.43 6.30 -21.43
CA ARG A 164 8.26 7.32 -20.79
C ARG A 164 9.01 8.10 -21.87
N GLY A 165 8.83 9.41 -21.88
CA GLY A 165 9.51 10.32 -22.80
C GLY A 165 10.95 10.61 -22.38
N ILE A 166 11.71 11.26 -23.26
CA ILE A 166 13.06 11.76 -22.96
C ILE A 166 12.98 12.77 -21.80
N GLY A 167 13.81 12.59 -20.79
CA GLY A 167 13.82 13.40 -19.58
C GLY A 167 12.96 12.82 -18.43
N ASP A 168 12.14 11.81 -18.70
CA ASP A 168 11.37 11.13 -17.65
C ASP A 168 12.24 10.21 -16.80
N THR A 169 11.90 10.11 -15.53
CA THR A 169 12.56 9.19 -14.61
C THR A 169 12.06 7.77 -14.79
N VAL A 170 12.98 6.82 -14.80
CA VAL A 170 12.72 5.38 -14.84
C VAL A 170 13.40 4.70 -13.67
N ARG A 171 12.71 3.74 -13.06
CA ARG A 171 13.21 2.97 -11.93
C ARG A 171 13.86 1.68 -12.37
N SER A 172 14.81 1.25 -11.54
CA SER A 172 15.38 -0.08 -11.65
C SER A 172 14.32 -1.17 -11.39
N GLY A 173 14.50 -2.32 -12.03
CA GLY A 173 13.61 -3.49 -11.82
C GLY A 173 12.41 -3.56 -12.76
N VAL A 174 12.14 -2.54 -13.59
CA VAL A 174 11.09 -2.59 -14.62
C VAL A 174 11.63 -3.21 -15.92
N LEU A 175 10.74 -3.87 -16.68
CA LEU A 175 11.10 -4.55 -17.93
C LEU A 175 10.93 -3.60 -19.13
N ASN A 176 11.92 -3.50 -20.01
CA ASN A 176 11.75 -2.82 -21.28
C ASN A 176 10.87 -3.67 -22.21
N ALA A 177 9.66 -3.22 -22.49
CA ALA A 177 8.70 -3.85 -23.39
C ALA A 177 8.68 -3.26 -24.80
N GLY A 178 9.47 -2.20 -25.03
CA GLY A 178 9.56 -1.48 -26.31
C GLY A 178 10.88 -1.69 -27.03
N GLY A 179 11.28 -0.69 -27.83
CA GLY A 179 12.58 -0.62 -28.48
C GLY A 179 13.73 -0.38 -27.51
N PRO A 180 15.00 -0.46 -27.96
CA PRO A 180 16.15 -0.09 -27.14
C PRO A 180 16.10 1.40 -26.82
N PHE A 181 16.48 1.77 -25.60
CA PHE A 181 16.59 3.16 -25.17
C PHE A 181 17.82 3.39 -24.31
N ASP A 182 18.26 4.62 -24.25
CA ASP A 182 19.39 5.04 -23.43
C ASP A 182 18.87 5.57 -22.09
N LEU A 183 19.54 5.18 -21.01
CA LEU A 183 19.25 5.55 -19.64
C LEU A 183 20.48 6.24 -19.03
N ARG A 184 20.35 7.46 -18.55
CA ARG A 184 21.37 8.11 -17.73
C ARG A 184 21.14 7.76 -16.26
N ALA A 185 22.06 7.02 -15.65
CA ALA A 185 22.00 6.61 -14.27
C ALA A 185 21.97 7.82 -13.33
N VAL A 186 21.05 7.84 -12.36
CA VAL A 186 20.99 8.86 -11.29
C VAL A 186 21.39 8.29 -9.93
N ALA A 187 21.49 6.97 -9.82
CA ALA A 187 21.88 6.26 -8.60
C ALA A 187 22.90 5.17 -8.91
N SER A 188 23.68 4.79 -7.91
CA SER A 188 24.50 3.58 -7.98
C SER A 188 23.64 2.33 -7.92
N ALA A 189 24.20 1.18 -8.24
CA ALA A 189 23.49 -0.10 -8.11
C ALA A 189 23.03 -0.39 -6.67
N ALA A 190 23.85 -0.03 -5.68
CA ALA A 190 23.54 -0.25 -4.26
C ALA A 190 22.44 0.68 -3.74
N ASP A 191 22.35 1.88 -4.31
CA ASP A 191 21.40 2.93 -3.91
C ASP A 191 20.12 2.94 -4.76
N SER A 192 20.00 2.01 -5.71
CA SER A 192 18.84 1.91 -6.58
C SER A 192 17.59 1.43 -5.82
N THR A 193 16.42 1.86 -6.28
CA THR A 193 15.12 1.48 -5.73
C THR A 193 14.98 -0.04 -5.62
N TYR A 194 15.38 -0.77 -6.65
CA TYR A 194 15.28 -2.22 -6.69
C TYR A 194 16.22 -2.91 -5.69
N ALA A 195 17.43 -2.39 -5.48
CA ALA A 195 18.35 -2.89 -4.46
C ALA A 195 17.75 -2.72 -3.04
N GLY A 196 17.08 -1.60 -2.78
CA GLY A 196 16.32 -1.38 -1.54
C GLY A 196 15.24 -2.45 -1.33
N ILE A 197 14.46 -2.74 -2.37
CA ILE A 197 13.42 -3.80 -2.33
C ILE A 197 14.04 -5.17 -2.06
N ILE A 198 15.14 -5.51 -2.71
CA ILE A 198 15.86 -6.78 -2.51
C ILE A 198 16.33 -6.91 -1.05
N ARG A 199 16.90 -5.85 -0.46
CA ARG A 199 17.32 -5.84 0.95
C ARG A 199 16.15 -6.11 1.90
N LEU A 200 15.00 -5.45 1.67
CA LEU A 200 13.79 -5.66 2.47
C LEU A 200 13.27 -7.10 2.36
N VAL A 201 13.25 -7.67 1.16
CA VAL A 201 12.84 -9.07 0.96
C VAL A 201 13.79 -10.03 1.67
N ALA A 202 15.10 -9.82 1.57
CA ALA A 202 16.10 -10.64 2.28
C ALA A 202 16.01 -10.51 3.80
N GLU A 203 15.62 -9.35 4.33
CA GLU A 203 15.37 -9.16 5.76
C GLU A 203 14.07 -9.84 6.20
N ALA A 204 13.03 -9.81 5.32
CA ALA A 204 11.76 -10.49 5.57
C ALA A 204 11.93 -12.00 5.83
N GLU A 205 12.88 -12.64 5.16
CA GLU A 205 13.17 -14.06 5.32
C GLU A 205 13.86 -14.39 6.64
N LYS A 206 14.62 -13.47 7.23
CA LYS A 206 15.45 -13.71 8.42
C LYS A 206 14.72 -13.49 9.74
N THR A 207 13.71 -12.64 9.78
CA THR A 207 13.09 -12.16 11.02
C THR A 207 11.80 -12.90 11.34
N GLN A 208 11.75 -13.56 12.52
CA GLN A 208 10.54 -14.23 13.00
C GLN A 208 9.51 -13.26 13.57
N ALA A 209 8.25 -13.44 13.19
CA ALA A 209 7.12 -12.66 13.71
C ALA A 209 6.88 -12.89 15.22
N PRO A 210 6.36 -11.89 15.96
CA PRO A 210 6.00 -12.05 17.38
C PRO A 210 5.02 -13.20 17.65
N PHE A 211 4.05 -13.42 16.76
CA PHE A 211 3.10 -14.53 16.86
C PHE A 211 3.78 -15.90 16.73
N VAL A 212 4.79 -16.04 15.87
CA VAL A 212 5.57 -17.27 15.77
C VAL A 212 6.33 -17.53 17.07
N ARG A 213 6.93 -16.49 17.66
CA ARG A 213 7.60 -16.60 18.98
C ARG A 213 6.63 -16.95 20.10
N LEU A 214 5.38 -16.47 20.03
CA LEU A 214 4.34 -16.85 20.97
C LEU A 214 3.94 -18.32 20.80
N ALA A 215 3.80 -18.77 19.56
CA ALA A 215 3.54 -20.17 19.24
C ALA A 215 4.65 -21.08 19.78
N ASP A 216 5.92 -20.69 19.58
CA ASP A 216 7.08 -21.43 20.16
C ASP A 216 6.99 -21.50 21.70
N ARG A 217 6.55 -20.42 22.38
CA ARG A 217 6.36 -20.40 23.84
C ARG A 217 5.26 -21.34 24.30
N TYR A 218 4.15 -21.42 23.58
CA TYR A 218 3.07 -22.36 23.89
C TYR A 218 3.52 -23.80 23.64
N ALA A 219 4.36 -24.07 22.66
CA ALA A 219 4.95 -25.37 22.42
C ALA A 219 5.79 -25.86 23.62
N LEU A 220 6.46 -24.96 24.35
CA LEU A 220 7.19 -25.30 25.57
C LEU A 220 6.26 -25.78 26.70
N TRP A 221 5.05 -25.24 26.84
CA TRP A 221 4.07 -25.70 27.81
C TRP A 221 3.38 -27.02 27.41
N PHE A 222 3.32 -27.27 26.10
CA PHE A 222 2.72 -28.48 25.57
C PHE A 222 3.54 -29.74 25.92
N LEU A 223 4.86 -29.64 25.99
CA LEU A 223 5.74 -30.74 26.34
C LEU A 223 5.45 -31.30 27.75
N PRO A 224 5.48 -30.54 28.84
CA PRO A 224 5.18 -31.07 30.18
C PRO A 224 3.75 -31.59 30.30
N LEU A 225 2.79 -30.95 29.63
CA LEU A 225 1.40 -31.44 29.56
C LEU A 225 1.34 -32.83 28.91
N THR A 226 2.00 -32.99 27.78
CA THR A 226 2.08 -34.27 27.05
C THR A 226 2.71 -35.37 27.92
N LEU A 227 3.82 -35.07 28.60
CA LEU A 227 4.49 -36.01 29.47
C LEU A 227 3.63 -36.40 30.68
N ALA A 228 2.89 -35.46 31.26
CA ALA A 228 1.95 -35.71 32.34
C ALA A 228 0.81 -36.64 31.89
N VAL A 229 0.20 -36.38 30.74
CA VAL A 229 -0.87 -37.21 30.19
C VAL A 229 -0.36 -38.60 29.79
N ALA A 230 0.81 -38.67 29.16
CA ALA A 230 1.45 -39.95 28.81
C ALA A 230 1.78 -40.78 30.06
N GLY A 231 2.31 -40.14 31.13
CA GLY A 231 2.56 -40.77 32.41
C GLY A 231 1.29 -41.31 33.07
N ALA A 232 0.20 -40.52 33.08
CA ALA A 232 -1.09 -40.98 33.56
C ALA A 232 -1.65 -42.14 32.71
N ALA A 233 -1.55 -42.05 31.39
CA ALA A 233 -1.96 -43.12 30.48
C ALA A 233 -1.18 -44.40 30.67
N TRP A 234 0.13 -44.28 30.99
CA TRP A 234 0.97 -45.43 31.38
C TRP A 234 0.48 -46.10 32.66
N ALA A 235 0.26 -45.29 33.69
CA ALA A 235 -0.17 -45.80 34.99
C ALA A 235 -1.54 -46.50 34.92
N LEU A 236 -2.46 -45.99 34.09
CA LEU A 236 -3.83 -46.49 33.97
C LEU A 236 -4.03 -47.61 32.95
N GLY A 237 -3.17 -47.68 31.93
CA GLY A 237 -3.41 -48.58 30.80
C GLY A 237 -2.16 -49.16 30.12
N GLY A 238 -1.00 -48.98 30.76
CA GLY A 238 0.26 -49.57 30.32
C GLY A 238 1.02 -48.74 29.26
N PRO A 239 2.22 -49.22 28.89
CA PRO A 239 3.15 -48.44 28.07
C PRO A 239 2.66 -48.20 26.64
N ALA A 240 1.87 -49.09 26.05
CA ALA A 240 1.31 -48.89 24.71
C ALA A 240 0.39 -47.64 24.61
N ARG A 241 -0.41 -47.38 25.67
CA ARG A 241 -1.21 -46.16 25.75
C ARG A 241 -0.37 -44.89 25.88
N ALA A 242 0.72 -44.96 26.65
CA ALA A 242 1.64 -43.84 26.77
C ALA A 242 2.27 -43.49 25.39
N VAL A 243 2.69 -44.51 24.64
CA VAL A 243 3.22 -44.33 23.27
C VAL A 243 2.15 -43.73 22.37
N ALA A 244 0.90 -44.22 22.41
CA ALA A 244 -0.18 -43.66 21.62
C ALA A 244 -0.42 -42.17 21.90
N VAL A 245 -0.36 -41.75 23.19
CA VAL A 245 -0.45 -40.32 23.60
C VAL A 245 0.73 -39.53 23.02
N LEU A 246 1.97 -40.02 23.14
CA LEU A 246 3.17 -39.33 22.64
C LEU A 246 3.12 -39.14 21.11
N VAL A 247 2.57 -40.10 20.38
CA VAL A 247 2.46 -40.05 18.91
C VAL A 247 1.53 -38.92 18.45
N VAL A 248 0.34 -38.80 19.05
CA VAL A 248 -0.67 -37.78 18.66
C VAL A 248 -0.41 -36.41 19.29
N ALA A 249 0.53 -36.34 20.23
CA ALA A 249 0.88 -35.11 20.94
C ALA A 249 1.94 -34.26 20.22
N THR A 250 2.22 -34.50 18.93
CA THR A 250 3.15 -33.67 18.20
C THR A 250 2.50 -32.31 17.87
N PRO A 251 3.01 -31.16 18.38
CA PRO A 251 2.43 -29.86 18.15
C PRO A 251 2.86 -29.26 16.79
N CYS A 252 3.01 -30.09 15.75
CA CYS A 252 3.34 -29.66 14.38
C CYS A 252 2.41 -28.54 13.87
N PRO A 253 1.08 -28.57 14.11
CA PRO A 253 0.18 -27.51 13.68
C PRO A 253 0.57 -26.13 14.22
N LEU A 254 1.05 -26.07 15.45
CA LEU A 254 1.45 -24.82 16.10
C LEU A 254 2.70 -24.21 15.46
N ILE A 255 3.66 -25.06 15.11
CA ILE A 255 4.98 -24.64 14.62
C ILE A 255 4.94 -24.30 13.13
N LEU A 256 4.15 -25.02 12.33
CA LEU A 256 4.13 -24.90 10.88
C LEU A 256 3.08 -23.90 10.36
N ALA A 257 1.88 -23.90 10.94
CA ALA A 257 0.77 -23.14 10.40
C ALA A 257 1.01 -21.64 10.41
N ALA A 258 1.56 -21.10 11.49
CA ALA A 258 1.76 -19.67 11.65
C ALA A 258 2.83 -19.12 10.68
N PRO A 259 4.05 -19.69 10.60
CA PRO A 259 5.04 -19.28 9.61
C PRO A 259 4.53 -19.38 8.17
N VAL A 260 3.92 -20.52 7.80
CA VAL A 260 3.39 -20.72 6.43
C VAL A 260 2.33 -19.69 6.08
N ALA A 261 1.39 -19.39 6.98
CA ALA A 261 0.37 -18.39 6.74
C ALA A 261 0.97 -16.98 6.60
N LEU A 262 1.93 -16.60 7.47
CA LEU A 262 2.56 -15.28 7.43
C LEU A 262 3.42 -15.09 6.19
N VAL A 263 4.24 -16.07 5.82
CA VAL A 263 5.04 -16.01 4.59
C VAL A 263 4.13 -15.97 3.35
N SER A 264 3.04 -16.72 3.36
CA SER A 264 2.01 -16.64 2.32
C SER A 264 1.39 -15.23 2.23
N GLY A 265 1.16 -14.58 3.37
CA GLY A 265 0.69 -13.20 3.46
C GLY A 265 1.70 -12.19 2.91
N LEU A 266 2.99 -12.34 3.27
CA LEU A 266 4.07 -11.50 2.75
C LEU A 266 4.17 -11.61 1.22
N SER A 267 4.15 -12.83 0.69
CA SER A 267 4.16 -13.12 -0.73
C SER A 267 2.95 -12.48 -1.45
N ALA A 268 1.76 -12.59 -0.85
CA ALA A 268 0.55 -11.99 -1.40
C ALA A 268 0.53 -10.46 -1.32
N ALA A 269 1.18 -9.84 -0.32
CA ALA A 269 1.37 -8.39 -0.23
C ALA A 269 2.34 -7.88 -1.31
N ALA A 270 3.45 -8.59 -1.50
CA ALA A 270 4.44 -8.25 -2.52
C ALA A 270 3.84 -8.25 -3.94
N ARG A 271 2.96 -9.23 -4.26
CA ARG A 271 2.21 -9.23 -5.54
C ARG A 271 1.31 -8.01 -5.74
N ARG A 272 0.93 -7.32 -4.67
CA ARG A 272 0.13 -6.09 -4.72
C ARG A 272 0.97 -4.82 -4.73
N GLY A 273 2.27 -4.96 -4.92
CA GLY A 273 3.19 -3.83 -4.90
C GLY A 273 3.43 -3.25 -3.50
N VAL A 274 3.31 -4.07 -2.45
CA VAL A 274 3.64 -3.67 -1.07
C VAL A 274 4.64 -4.67 -0.49
N VAL A 275 5.89 -4.25 -0.38
CA VAL A 275 6.95 -5.05 0.23
C VAL A 275 6.98 -4.77 1.73
N VAL A 276 6.79 -5.81 2.53
CA VAL A 276 6.74 -5.74 3.99
C VAL A 276 8.00 -6.37 4.57
N LYS A 277 8.67 -5.66 5.48
CA LYS A 277 9.99 -5.99 6.03
C LYS A 277 10.06 -7.36 6.72
N ASN A 278 8.99 -7.77 7.40
CA ASN A 278 8.92 -9.10 8.03
C ASN A 278 7.49 -9.47 8.44
N GLY A 279 7.29 -10.74 8.83
CA GLY A 279 6.00 -11.24 9.29
C GLY A 279 5.46 -10.53 10.55
N GLY A 280 6.34 -9.97 11.38
CA GLY A 280 5.95 -9.19 12.56
C GLY A 280 5.30 -7.85 12.18
N VAL A 281 5.79 -7.21 11.14
CA VAL A 281 5.16 -6.00 10.57
C VAL A 281 3.78 -6.33 10.01
N LEU A 282 3.66 -7.42 9.25
CA LEU A 282 2.37 -7.89 8.73
C LEU A 282 1.36 -8.14 9.86
N GLU A 283 1.83 -8.70 10.97
CA GLU A 283 1.01 -8.94 12.16
C GLU A 283 0.59 -7.64 12.85
N ARG A 284 1.51 -6.66 13.03
CA ARG A 284 1.17 -5.32 13.56
C ARG A 284 0.20 -4.60 12.65
N LEU A 285 0.43 -4.64 11.34
CA LEU A 285 -0.47 -4.04 10.34
C LEU A 285 -1.91 -4.59 10.46
N ALA A 286 -2.05 -5.88 10.77
CA ALA A 286 -3.37 -6.48 11.01
C ALA A 286 -4.10 -5.92 12.24
N GLN A 287 -3.39 -5.31 13.17
CA GLN A 287 -3.93 -4.76 14.42
C GLN A 287 -4.15 -3.25 14.35
N CYS A 288 -3.47 -2.57 13.42
CA CYS A 288 -3.60 -1.12 13.26
C CYS A 288 -5.02 -0.73 12.79
N THR A 289 -5.56 0.30 13.44
CA THR A 289 -6.84 0.90 13.08
C THR A 289 -6.75 2.40 12.85
N THR A 290 -5.62 3.01 13.17
CA THR A 290 -5.32 4.42 12.98
C THR A 290 -4.22 4.58 11.94
N LEU A 291 -4.41 5.51 10.99
CA LEU A 291 -3.44 5.93 9.99
C LEU A 291 -3.16 7.41 10.13
N LEU A 292 -1.91 7.76 10.30
CA LEU A 292 -1.40 9.10 10.11
C LEU A 292 -0.88 9.21 8.69
N VAL A 293 -1.40 10.15 7.92
CA VAL A 293 -1.02 10.36 6.52
C VAL A 293 -0.38 11.73 6.36
N ASP A 294 0.82 11.78 5.80
CA ASP A 294 1.41 13.06 5.37
C ASP A 294 0.68 13.58 4.13
N LYS A 295 0.67 14.90 3.93
CA LYS A 295 0.07 15.53 2.76
C LYS A 295 0.95 15.34 1.52
N THR A 296 2.17 15.84 1.60
CA THR A 296 3.07 16.05 0.45
C THR A 296 3.59 14.70 -0.08
N GLY A 297 3.49 14.48 -1.40
CA GLY A 297 3.94 13.22 -2.02
C GLY A 297 3.10 11.99 -1.64
N THR A 298 2.11 12.12 -0.75
CA THR A 298 1.24 11.02 -0.29
C THR A 298 -0.21 11.23 -0.75
N LEU A 299 -0.92 12.22 -0.24
CA LEU A 299 -2.25 12.61 -0.73
C LEU A 299 -2.19 13.59 -1.90
N THR A 300 -1.06 14.25 -2.09
CA THR A 300 -0.78 15.08 -3.26
C THR A 300 0.18 14.38 -4.22
N ALA A 301 0.29 14.95 -5.43
CA ALA A 301 1.19 14.42 -6.43
C ALA A 301 2.68 14.57 -6.07
N GLY A 302 3.05 15.43 -5.08
CA GLY A 302 4.43 15.73 -4.72
C GLY A 302 5.21 16.39 -5.87
N GLN A 303 4.50 16.90 -6.86
CA GLN A 303 5.04 17.60 -8.02
C GLN A 303 4.25 18.90 -8.20
N PRO A 304 4.75 20.00 -7.63
CA PRO A 304 4.14 21.30 -7.84
C PRO A 304 4.01 21.60 -9.34
N ALA A 305 2.91 22.24 -9.73
CA ALA A 305 2.67 22.68 -11.10
C ALA A 305 2.30 24.17 -11.11
N VAL A 306 2.70 24.91 -12.15
CA VAL A 306 2.30 26.29 -12.35
C VAL A 306 0.84 26.32 -12.80
N THR A 307 -0.06 26.76 -11.94
CA THR A 307 -1.51 26.82 -12.20
C THR A 307 -1.94 28.14 -12.81
N ALA A 308 -1.29 29.23 -12.45
CA ALA A 308 -1.59 30.54 -13.00
C ALA A 308 -0.35 31.44 -13.03
N ILE A 309 -0.34 32.37 -13.98
CA ILE A 309 0.65 33.44 -14.10
C ILE A 309 -0.12 34.76 -14.01
N VAL A 310 0.22 35.58 -13.04
CA VAL A 310 -0.40 36.90 -12.85
C VAL A 310 0.60 37.95 -13.29
N PRO A 311 0.45 38.53 -14.49
CA PRO A 311 1.40 39.54 -14.98
C PRO A 311 1.15 40.89 -14.29
N GLU A 312 2.23 41.68 -14.16
CA GLU A 312 2.22 43.08 -13.82
C GLU A 312 2.85 43.88 -14.96
N GLY A 313 2.17 44.96 -15.38
CA GLY A 313 2.63 45.80 -16.48
C GLY A 313 2.41 45.18 -17.88
N SER A 314 3.37 45.34 -18.80
CA SER A 314 3.24 45.02 -20.23
C SER A 314 3.87 43.70 -20.64
N VAL A 315 4.51 43.01 -19.74
CA VAL A 315 5.18 41.72 -20.04
C VAL A 315 4.14 40.59 -20.14
N SER A 316 4.19 39.85 -21.24
CA SER A 316 3.23 38.75 -21.43
C SER A 316 3.45 37.60 -20.44
N PRO A 317 2.39 36.87 -20.05
CA PRO A 317 2.52 35.68 -19.18
C PRO A 317 3.48 34.63 -19.74
N GLY A 318 3.52 34.47 -21.08
CA GLY A 318 4.44 33.53 -21.73
C GLY A 318 5.91 33.92 -21.59
N GLU A 319 6.21 35.23 -21.70
CA GLU A 319 7.56 35.74 -21.53
C GLU A 319 8.03 35.70 -20.09
N ILE A 320 7.13 36.01 -19.13
CA ILE A 320 7.43 35.82 -17.68
C ILE A 320 7.82 34.38 -17.41
N LEU A 321 7.02 33.42 -17.88
CA LEU A 321 7.30 32.00 -17.68
C LEU A 321 8.60 31.57 -18.34
N ARG A 322 8.85 32.01 -19.58
CA ARG A 322 10.04 31.66 -20.34
C ARG A 322 11.32 32.14 -19.63
N LEU A 323 11.36 33.39 -19.22
CA LEU A 323 12.53 33.98 -18.53
C LEU A 323 12.71 33.34 -17.16
N ALA A 324 11.62 33.13 -16.40
CA ALA A 324 11.63 32.44 -15.13
C ALA A 324 12.18 31.00 -15.27
N ALA A 325 11.67 30.24 -16.23
CA ALA A 325 12.13 28.89 -16.49
C ALA A 325 13.57 28.80 -16.95
N SER A 326 14.01 29.80 -17.78
CA SER A 326 15.40 29.87 -18.23
C SER A 326 16.35 30.05 -17.04
N LEU A 327 15.99 30.87 -16.06
CA LEU A 327 16.79 31.04 -14.85
C LEU A 327 16.74 29.80 -13.94
N ASP A 328 15.57 29.21 -13.78
CA ASP A 328 15.33 28.05 -12.88
C ASP A 328 15.98 26.74 -13.38
N GLN A 329 16.49 26.67 -14.64
CA GLN A 329 17.22 25.49 -15.12
C GLN A 329 18.44 25.12 -14.27
N VAL A 330 19.03 26.10 -13.60
CA VAL A 330 20.26 25.93 -12.79
C VAL A 330 20.00 26.00 -11.30
N SER A 331 18.74 26.22 -10.88
CA SER A 331 18.35 26.26 -9.47
C SER A 331 18.21 24.86 -8.87
N GLY A 332 18.72 24.70 -7.65
CA GLY A 332 18.49 23.50 -6.83
C GLY A 332 17.16 23.46 -6.11
N HIS A 333 16.32 24.49 -6.25
CA HIS A 333 15.07 24.58 -5.50
C HIS A 333 13.99 23.61 -6.01
N VAL A 334 13.18 23.04 -5.10
CA VAL A 334 12.14 22.05 -5.42
C VAL A 334 11.10 22.58 -6.43
N LEU A 335 10.81 23.88 -6.41
CA LEU A 335 9.84 24.51 -7.32
C LEU A 335 10.40 24.77 -8.74
N ALA A 336 11.72 24.84 -8.89
CA ALA A 336 12.35 25.17 -10.16
C ALA A 336 11.97 24.20 -11.30
N GLY A 337 11.98 22.90 -11.00
CA GLY A 337 11.55 21.89 -11.96
C GLY A 337 10.09 22.06 -12.42
N ALA A 338 9.21 22.63 -11.60
CA ALA A 338 7.82 22.89 -11.97
C ALA A 338 7.71 24.05 -12.98
N VAL A 339 8.50 25.08 -12.78
CA VAL A 339 8.54 26.25 -13.69
C VAL A 339 9.13 25.86 -15.05
N VAL A 340 10.22 25.09 -15.04
CA VAL A 340 10.85 24.56 -16.25
C VAL A 340 9.89 23.66 -17.06
N ARG A 341 9.20 22.71 -16.41
CA ARG A 341 8.20 21.86 -17.05
C ARG A 341 7.06 22.67 -17.67
N ALA A 342 6.53 23.64 -16.94
CA ALA A 342 5.42 24.48 -17.44
C ALA A 342 5.81 25.29 -18.69
N ALA A 343 7.07 25.68 -18.82
CA ALA A 343 7.58 26.35 -20.02
C ALA A 343 7.78 25.34 -21.17
N ALA A 344 8.28 24.15 -20.89
CA ALA A 344 8.47 23.10 -21.89
C ALA A 344 7.14 22.63 -22.51
N GLU A 345 6.07 22.46 -21.69
CA GLU A 345 4.72 22.14 -22.14
C GLU A 345 4.16 23.18 -23.11
N ARG A 346 4.54 24.46 -22.94
CA ARG A 346 4.15 25.57 -23.83
C ARG A 346 5.12 25.77 -25.01
N LYS A 347 6.04 24.80 -25.23
CA LYS A 347 7.05 24.84 -26.30
C LYS A 347 7.95 26.07 -26.24
N GLY A 348 8.19 26.63 -25.07
CA GLY A 348 9.09 27.76 -24.85
C GLY A 348 10.54 27.34 -25.04
N GLN A 349 11.28 28.02 -25.91
CA GLN A 349 12.74 27.85 -26.00
C GLN A 349 13.38 28.51 -24.78
N LEU A 350 14.12 27.73 -23.99
CA LEU A 350 14.85 28.23 -22.83
C LEU A 350 16.25 28.65 -23.19
N SER A 351 16.67 29.79 -22.68
CA SER A 351 18.00 30.34 -22.84
C SER A 351 18.87 29.97 -21.64
N ARG A 352 20.20 29.87 -21.85
CA ARG A 352 21.12 29.63 -20.76
C ARG A 352 21.29 30.91 -19.92
N PRO A 353 21.11 30.85 -18.59
CA PRO A 353 21.32 32.00 -17.72
C PRO A 353 22.82 32.24 -17.47
N GLU A 354 23.16 33.49 -17.16
CA GLU A 354 24.50 33.97 -16.80
C GLU A 354 24.44 34.70 -15.45
N ASP A 355 25.58 34.83 -14.77
CA ASP A 355 25.73 35.55 -13.48
C ASP A 355 24.71 35.17 -12.45
N VAL A 356 24.47 33.85 -12.25
CA VAL A 356 23.43 33.36 -11.38
C VAL A 356 23.89 33.37 -9.92
N ALA A 357 23.02 33.95 -9.07
CA ALA A 357 23.13 33.92 -7.61
C ALA A 357 21.85 33.39 -7.00
N GLU A 358 21.96 32.38 -6.13
CA GLU A 358 20.85 31.81 -5.38
C GLU A 358 21.07 31.98 -3.89
N GLU A 359 20.07 32.53 -3.18
CA GLU A 359 20.06 32.68 -1.73
C GLU A 359 18.97 31.84 -1.11
N ALA A 360 19.39 30.89 -0.26
CA ALA A 360 18.47 29.93 0.36
C ALA A 360 17.36 30.63 1.14
N GLY A 361 16.11 30.30 0.81
CA GLY A 361 14.91 30.85 1.44
C GLY A 361 14.51 32.26 0.96
N GLN A 362 15.26 32.88 0.06
CA GLN A 362 14.94 34.18 -0.55
C GLN A 362 14.56 34.02 -2.02
N GLY A 363 15.49 33.53 -2.84
CA GLY A 363 15.24 33.37 -4.27
C GLY A 363 16.51 33.22 -5.10
N ILE A 364 16.35 33.26 -6.39
CA ILE A 364 17.42 33.19 -7.40
C ILE A 364 17.38 34.42 -8.30
N ALA A 365 18.53 34.93 -8.73
CA ALA A 365 18.65 36.02 -9.66
C ALA A 365 19.80 35.75 -10.65
N GLY A 366 19.70 36.28 -11.86
CA GLY A 366 20.69 36.12 -12.90
C GLY A 366 20.33 36.88 -14.18
N THR A 367 21.16 36.75 -15.21
CA THR A 367 20.94 37.40 -16.53
C THR A 367 20.45 36.34 -17.54
N VAL A 368 19.31 36.62 -18.17
CA VAL A 368 18.73 35.79 -19.26
C VAL A 368 18.49 36.67 -20.47
N ASP A 369 19.08 36.35 -21.62
CA ASP A 369 18.98 37.12 -22.87
C ASP A 369 19.32 38.60 -22.66
N GLY A 370 20.33 38.91 -21.82
CA GLY A 370 20.75 40.27 -21.50
C GLY A 370 19.84 41.04 -20.56
N ARG A 371 18.79 40.38 -20.00
CA ARG A 371 17.89 40.97 -19.04
C ARG A 371 18.16 40.41 -17.64
N HIS A 372 18.13 41.27 -16.61
CA HIS A 372 18.25 40.84 -15.24
C HIS A 372 16.90 40.24 -14.80
N VAL A 373 16.90 38.97 -14.38
CA VAL A 373 15.69 38.22 -13.92
C VAL A 373 15.92 37.80 -12.49
N ALA A 374 14.91 38.01 -11.62
CA ALA A 374 14.91 37.54 -10.24
C ALA A 374 13.60 36.83 -9.93
N LEU A 375 13.71 35.69 -9.23
CA LEU A 375 12.58 34.83 -8.83
C LEU A 375 12.67 34.57 -7.33
N GLY A 376 11.57 34.69 -6.59
CA GLY A 376 11.59 34.39 -5.15
C GLY A 376 10.47 35.06 -4.37
N ARG A 377 10.80 35.42 -3.11
CA ARG A 377 9.88 36.16 -2.26
C ARG A 377 9.63 37.57 -2.81
N ALA A 378 8.55 38.22 -2.34
CA ALA A 378 8.18 39.55 -2.82
C ALA A 378 9.32 40.57 -2.66
N GLU A 379 9.97 40.55 -1.51
CA GLU A 379 11.11 41.46 -1.20
C GLU A 379 12.29 41.21 -2.13
N TRP A 380 12.59 39.93 -2.46
CA TRP A 380 13.66 39.54 -3.38
C TRP A 380 13.39 40.01 -4.81
N ALA A 381 12.11 39.94 -5.22
CA ALA A 381 11.67 40.44 -6.51
C ALA A 381 11.44 41.99 -6.53
N GLY A 382 11.97 42.71 -5.55
CA GLY A 382 11.86 44.18 -5.49
C GLY A 382 10.45 44.71 -5.28
N VAL A 383 9.53 43.88 -4.82
CA VAL A 383 8.15 44.30 -4.51
C VAL A 383 8.16 45.05 -3.18
N THR A 384 8.00 46.37 -3.25
CA THR A 384 7.89 47.24 -2.06
C THR A 384 6.45 47.56 -1.73
N GLY A 385 6.07 47.42 -0.47
CA GLY A 385 4.71 47.67 -0.01
C GLY A 385 3.70 46.57 -0.44
N ALA A 386 2.44 46.92 -0.58
CA ALA A 386 1.37 46.03 -1.01
C ALA A 386 0.52 46.69 -2.12
N PRO A 387 1.07 46.82 -3.32
CA PRO A 387 0.31 47.36 -4.45
C PRO A 387 -0.92 46.48 -4.75
N PRO A 388 -1.95 47.01 -5.42
CA PRO A 388 -3.22 46.29 -5.64
C PRO A 388 -3.06 44.89 -6.23
N TRP A 389 -2.21 44.74 -7.22
CA TRP A 389 -1.96 43.42 -7.86
C TRP A 389 -1.35 42.41 -6.89
N VAL A 390 -0.45 42.84 -5.99
CA VAL A 390 0.12 41.96 -4.96
C VAL A 390 -0.92 41.52 -3.95
N LYS A 391 -1.82 42.42 -3.57
CA LYS A 391 -2.98 42.06 -2.72
C LYS A 391 -3.83 41.00 -3.40
N THR A 392 -4.13 41.20 -4.69
CA THR A 392 -4.89 40.21 -5.50
C THR A 392 -4.16 38.86 -5.57
N VAL A 393 -2.85 38.85 -5.84
CA VAL A 393 -2.03 37.62 -5.86
C VAL A 393 -2.06 36.93 -4.51
N ARG A 394 -1.80 37.66 -3.41
CA ARG A 394 -1.78 37.09 -2.06
C ARG A 394 -3.17 36.59 -1.63
N ARG A 395 -4.23 37.31 -2.00
CA ARG A 395 -5.60 36.89 -1.78
C ARG A 395 -5.90 35.58 -2.53
N ARG A 396 -5.56 35.51 -3.81
CA ARG A 396 -5.75 34.32 -4.63
C ARG A 396 -4.93 33.14 -4.10
N ALA A 397 -3.69 33.39 -3.70
CA ALA A 397 -2.85 32.36 -3.10
C ALA A 397 -3.45 31.81 -1.80
N ARG A 398 -4.07 32.66 -0.99
CA ARG A 398 -4.76 32.25 0.25
C ARG A 398 -6.04 31.47 -0.04
N LEU A 399 -6.86 31.94 -0.99
CA LEU A 399 -8.13 31.28 -1.34
C LEU A 399 -7.92 29.92 -1.99
N ASP A 400 -6.94 29.81 -2.86
CA ASP A 400 -6.65 28.59 -3.62
C ASP A 400 -5.65 27.66 -2.90
N GLY A 401 -5.01 28.14 -1.82
CA GLY A 401 -4.01 27.37 -1.07
C GLY A 401 -2.71 27.11 -1.84
N VAL A 402 -2.35 28.04 -2.76
CA VAL A 402 -1.21 27.87 -3.67
C VAL A 402 0.03 28.63 -3.19
N LEU A 403 1.20 28.16 -3.61
CA LEU A 403 2.48 28.86 -3.39
C LEU A 403 2.64 29.98 -4.42
N THR A 404 3.29 31.07 -4.00
CA THR A 404 3.53 32.22 -4.88
C THR A 404 5.03 32.45 -5.02
N VAL A 405 5.51 32.53 -6.28
CA VAL A 405 6.87 32.97 -6.63
C VAL A 405 6.74 34.28 -7.41
N PHE A 406 7.28 35.36 -6.85
CA PHE A 406 7.30 36.65 -7.52
C PHE A 406 8.46 36.70 -8.53
N VAL A 407 8.22 37.39 -9.65
CA VAL A 407 9.17 37.54 -10.74
C VAL A 407 9.46 39.01 -10.98
N ALA A 408 10.72 39.37 -10.98
CA ALA A 408 11.17 40.69 -11.42
C ALA A 408 12.02 40.56 -12.69
N ILE A 409 11.89 41.56 -13.57
CA ILE A 409 12.66 41.67 -14.80
C ILE A 409 13.21 43.10 -14.89
N ASP A 410 14.52 43.22 -15.09
CA ASP A 410 15.22 44.50 -15.12
C ASP A 410 14.99 45.32 -13.83
N HIS A 411 15.06 44.65 -12.67
CA HIS A 411 14.84 45.22 -11.33
C HIS A 411 13.43 45.81 -11.09
N ARG A 412 12.43 45.42 -11.93
CA ARG A 412 11.03 45.82 -11.76
C ARG A 412 10.15 44.59 -11.60
N PRO A 413 9.20 44.61 -10.68
CA PRO A 413 8.21 43.53 -10.59
C PRO A 413 7.50 43.32 -11.93
N ALA A 414 7.52 42.10 -12.43
CA ALA A 414 6.90 41.72 -13.71
C ALA A 414 5.65 40.87 -13.52
N GLY A 415 5.51 40.24 -12.36
CA GLY A 415 4.36 39.42 -12.03
C GLY A 415 4.62 38.37 -10.97
N ALA A 416 3.75 37.37 -10.91
CA ALA A 416 3.85 36.24 -10.00
C ALA A 416 3.43 34.92 -10.68
N LEU A 417 4.09 33.84 -10.32
CA LEU A 417 3.73 32.46 -10.64
C LEU A 417 2.99 31.88 -9.44
N LEU A 418 1.85 31.27 -9.65
CA LEU A 418 1.09 30.51 -8.66
C LEU A 418 1.33 29.02 -8.90
N LEU A 419 1.81 28.32 -7.89
CA LEU A 419 2.15 26.91 -7.96
C LEU A 419 1.33 26.12 -6.93
N GLU A 420 0.80 24.98 -7.37
CA GLU A 420 -0.01 24.10 -6.56
C GLU A 420 0.55 22.66 -6.60
N ASP A 421 0.64 22.03 -5.45
CA ASP A 421 0.82 20.58 -5.36
C ASP A 421 -0.56 19.93 -5.31
N ARG A 422 -1.05 19.52 -6.48
CA ARG A 422 -2.42 19.05 -6.66
C ARG A 422 -2.69 17.80 -5.86
N ILE A 423 -3.86 17.77 -5.21
CA ILE A 423 -4.39 16.57 -4.58
C ILE A 423 -4.54 15.50 -5.66
N ARG A 424 -4.21 14.26 -5.31
CA ARG A 424 -4.35 13.12 -6.23
C ARG A 424 -5.82 12.94 -6.62
N PRO A 425 -6.10 12.69 -7.89
CA PRO A 425 -7.48 12.48 -8.33
C PRO A 425 -8.16 11.28 -7.66
N ASP A 426 -7.37 10.30 -7.19
CA ASP A 426 -7.84 9.11 -6.51
C ASP A 426 -7.80 9.21 -4.96
N ALA A 427 -7.53 10.39 -4.40
CA ALA A 427 -7.35 10.55 -2.95
C ALA A 427 -8.59 10.11 -2.15
N ARG A 428 -9.80 10.47 -2.57
CA ARG A 428 -11.05 10.05 -1.93
C ARG A 428 -11.28 8.55 -2.03
N ALA A 429 -11.10 7.97 -3.22
CA ALA A 429 -11.17 6.53 -3.43
C ALA A 429 -10.13 5.79 -2.58
N THR A 430 -8.94 6.36 -2.43
CA THR A 430 -7.88 5.86 -1.56
C THR A 430 -8.32 5.82 -0.08
N ILE A 431 -8.88 6.90 0.44
CA ILE A 431 -9.39 6.96 1.82
C ILE A 431 -10.50 5.90 2.02
N ARG A 432 -11.39 5.74 1.05
CA ARG A 432 -12.42 4.69 1.07
C ARG A 432 -11.79 3.29 1.10
N ALA A 433 -10.81 3.00 0.24
CA ALA A 433 -10.11 1.72 0.20
C ALA A 433 -9.40 1.41 1.53
N LEU A 434 -8.80 2.42 2.17
CA LEU A 434 -8.19 2.30 3.50
C LEU A 434 -9.24 1.95 4.57
N ARG A 435 -10.42 2.59 4.54
CA ARG A 435 -11.54 2.29 5.46
C ARG A 435 -12.09 0.88 5.24
N GLN A 436 -12.26 0.44 4.00
CA GLN A 436 -12.63 -0.94 3.66
C GLN A 436 -11.57 -1.93 4.13
N GLY A 437 -10.29 -1.56 4.03
CA GLY A 437 -9.17 -2.29 4.62
C GLY A 437 -9.21 -2.37 6.14
N GLY A 438 -10.14 -1.65 6.80
CA GLY A 438 -10.41 -1.67 8.25
C GLY A 438 -9.63 -0.63 9.04
N ILE A 439 -9.09 0.40 8.41
CA ILE A 439 -8.60 1.61 9.07
C ILE A 439 -9.82 2.43 9.49
N ARG A 440 -9.96 2.70 10.79
CA ARG A 440 -11.14 3.37 11.34
C ARG A 440 -10.94 4.87 11.52
N ARG A 441 -9.70 5.28 11.72
CA ARG A 441 -9.31 6.67 11.95
C ARG A 441 -8.16 7.05 11.04
N ILE A 442 -8.35 8.10 10.27
CA ILE A 442 -7.36 8.62 9.32
C ILE A 442 -7.14 10.10 9.66
N VAL A 443 -5.91 10.43 10.03
CA VAL A 443 -5.52 11.79 10.46
C VAL A 443 -4.52 12.35 9.46
N LEU A 444 -4.81 13.50 8.89
CA LEU A 444 -3.88 14.25 8.05
C LEU A 444 -2.90 15.02 8.94
N ALA A 445 -1.61 14.73 8.78
CA ALA A 445 -0.51 15.36 9.51
C ALA A 445 0.36 16.19 8.54
N THR A 446 0.29 17.53 8.63
CA THR A 446 1.01 18.39 7.68
C THR A 446 1.69 19.58 8.34
N GLY A 447 2.81 20.02 7.76
CA GLY A 447 3.47 21.28 8.14
C GLY A 447 2.82 22.53 7.55
N ASP A 448 1.82 22.38 6.68
CA ASP A 448 1.12 23.49 6.04
C ASP A 448 0.27 24.30 7.02
N ARG A 449 -0.18 25.47 6.57
CA ARG A 449 -1.11 26.30 7.32
C ARG A 449 -2.49 25.63 7.43
N ALA A 450 -3.21 25.95 8.50
CA ALA A 450 -4.52 25.36 8.80
C ALA A 450 -5.52 25.48 7.63
N GLU A 451 -5.60 26.67 7.02
CA GLU A 451 -6.58 26.92 5.94
C GLU A 451 -6.37 26.01 4.72
N VAL A 452 -5.10 25.73 4.38
CA VAL A 452 -4.75 24.82 3.28
C VAL A 452 -5.00 23.37 3.68
N ALA A 453 -4.61 23.00 4.89
CA ALA A 453 -4.74 21.65 5.40
C ALA A 453 -6.22 21.26 5.55
N ASP A 454 -7.06 22.13 6.06
CA ASP A 454 -8.51 21.93 6.22
C ASP A 454 -9.21 21.73 4.87
N ALA A 455 -8.80 22.50 3.84
CA ALA A 455 -9.29 22.28 2.48
C ALA A 455 -8.94 20.88 1.96
N VAL A 456 -7.70 20.44 2.16
CA VAL A 456 -7.27 19.07 1.78
C VAL A 456 -8.07 18.02 2.56
N GLY A 457 -8.28 18.25 3.86
CA GLY A 457 -9.10 17.36 4.70
C GLY A 457 -10.53 17.21 4.19
N ALA A 458 -11.19 18.31 3.86
CA ALA A 458 -12.54 18.32 3.31
C ALA A 458 -12.62 17.57 1.96
N ILE A 459 -11.64 17.79 1.08
CA ILE A 459 -11.58 17.12 -0.22
C ILE A 459 -11.37 15.62 -0.08
N THR A 460 -10.46 15.20 0.78
CA THR A 460 -10.05 13.80 0.91
C THR A 460 -10.97 12.98 1.80
N GLY A 461 -11.69 13.62 2.73
CA GLY A 461 -12.59 12.95 3.68
C GLY A 461 -11.87 12.24 4.82
N VAL A 462 -10.72 12.76 5.27
CA VAL A 462 -10.04 12.31 6.50
C VAL A 462 -10.84 12.70 7.75
N ASP A 463 -10.59 12.04 8.88
CA ASP A 463 -11.39 12.26 10.10
C ASP A 463 -10.89 13.47 10.91
N GLU A 464 -9.60 13.78 10.85
CA GLU A 464 -9.00 14.92 11.55
C GLU A 464 -7.84 15.50 10.75
N VAL A 465 -7.64 16.80 10.87
CA VAL A 465 -6.54 17.54 10.25
C VAL A 465 -5.69 18.19 11.33
N ILE A 466 -4.39 17.98 11.30
CA ILE A 466 -3.43 18.62 12.19
C ILE A 466 -2.38 19.33 11.35
N ALA A 467 -2.51 20.64 11.33
CA ALA A 467 -1.73 21.56 10.54
C ALA A 467 -0.54 22.16 11.34
N GLY A 468 0.40 22.79 10.62
CA GLY A 468 1.52 23.52 11.23
C GLY A 468 2.51 22.65 11.97
N LEU A 469 2.58 21.35 11.68
CA LEU A 469 3.46 20.43 12.38
C LEU A 469 4.91 20.61 11.95
N THR A 470 5.79 20.77 12.93
CA THR A 470 7.23 20.58 12.74
C THR A 470 7.57 19.06 12.69
N PRO A 471 8.77 18.67 12.23
CA PRO A 471 9.19 17.26 12.32
C PRO A 471 9.08 16.68 13.74
N GLY A 472 9.42 17.46 14.78
CA GLY A 472 9.21 17.07 16.18
C GLY A 472 7.74 16.91 16.55
N GLY A 473 6.88 17.83 16.06
CA GLY A 473 5.43 17.76 16.27
C GLY A 473 4.80 16.51 15.66
N LYS A 474 5.31 16.01 14.52
CA LYS A 474 4.88 14.74 13.94
C LYS A 474 5.22 13.55 14.85
N LEU A 475 6.37 13.55 15.50
CA LEU A 475 6.74 12.51 16.49
C LEU A 475 5.79 12.51 17.69
N ASP A 476 5.44 13.69 18.20
CA ASP A 476 4.53 13.81 19.34
C ASP A 476 3.11 13.37 18.95
N LEU A 477 2.70 13.65 17.72
CA LEU A 477 1.43 13.14 17.18
C LEU A 477 1.41 11.60 17.13
N VAL A 478 2.47 10.96 16.61
CA VAL A 478 2.58 9.49 16.63
C VAL A 478 2.44 8.95 18.05
N ARG A 479 3.20 9.52 19.03
CA ARG A 479 3.11 9.11 20.44
C ARG A 479 1.72 9.34 21.05
N ARG A 480 1.03 10.42 20.66
CA ARG A 480 -0.33 10.71 21.08
C ARG A 480 -1.30 9.61 20.62
N GLU A 481 -1.28 9.30 19.34
CA GLU A 481 -2.19 8.31 18.75
C GLU A 481 -1.87 6.87 19.23
N GLN A 482 -0.59 6.54 19.47
CA GLN A 482 -0.19 5.23 20.02
C GLN A 482 -0.80 4.93 21.40
N ARG A 483 -1.24 5.95 22.15
CA ARG A 483 -1.96 5.74 23.43
C ARG A 483 -3.34 5.10 23.25
N TYR A 484 -3.92 5.23 22.06
CA TYR A 484 -5.24 4.68 21.72
C TYR A 484 -5.16 3.35 20.96
N GLY A 485 -4.00 2.98 20.49
CA GLY A 485 -3.77 1.72 19.77
C GLY A 485 -2.63 1.80 18.76
N PRO A 486 -2.30 0.69 18.09
CA PRO A 486 -1.23 0.66 17.10
C PRO A 486 -1.52 1.57 15.90
N VAL A 487 -0.50 2.33 15.49
CA VAL A 487 -0.57 3.39 14.49
C VAL A 487 0.25 3.05 13.26
N ILE A 488 -0.33 3.29 12.08
CA ILE A 488 0.41 3.36 10.81
C ILE A 488 0.77 4.82 10.56
N MET A 489 2.01 5.09 10.19
CA MET A 489 2.44 6.37 9.62
C MET A 489 2.83 6.16 8.16
N THR A 490 2.32 7.01 7.25
CA THR A 490 2.73 7.01 5.85
C THR A 490 3.17 8.39 5.39
N GLY A 491 4.26 8.42 4.61
CA GLY A 491 4.85 9.65 4.07
C GLY A 491 5.83 9.34 2.94
N ASP A 492 6.34 10.39 2.29
CA ASP A 492 7.37 10.28 1.24
C ASP A 492 8.78 10.07 1.81
N GLY A 493 8.97 10.35 3.07
CA GLY A 493 10.05 9.92 3.94
C GLY A 493 11.28 10.79 4.06
N ILE A 494 11.44 11.88 3.35
CA ILE A 494 12.63 12.75 3.53
C ILE A 494 12.55 13.44 4.90
N ASN A 495 11.40 14.05 5.21
CA ASN A 495 11.16 14.73 6.48
C ASN A 495 10.47 13.85 7.53
N ASP A 496 9.87 12.73 7.09
CA ASP A 496 9.04 11.86 7.90
C ASP A 496 9.77 10.62 8.42
N ALA A 497 11.01 10.37 7.99
CA ALA A 497 11.78 9.19 8.38
C ALA A 497 11.78 8.93 9.90
N PRO A 498 11.95 9.94 10.79
CA PRO A 498 11.85 9.71 12.23
C PRO A 498 10.45 9.29 12.68
N ALA A 499 9.39 9.86 12.09
CA ALA A 499 8.01 9.53 12.42
C ALA A 499 7.61 8.13 11.90
N LEU A 500 8.10 7.76 10.70
CA LEU A 500 7.94 6.41 10.14
C LEU A 500 8.60 5.36 11.06
N ALA A 501 9.83 5.62 11.52
CA ALA A 501 10.56 4.72 12.42
C ALA A 501 9.93 4.60 13.81
N LEU A 502 9.24 5.65 14.29
CA LEU A 502 8.58 5.67 15.59
C LEU A 502 7.22 4.98 15.61
N ALA A 503 6.50 4.99 14.49
CA ALA A 503 5.19 4.37 14.37
C ALA A 503 5.26 2.85 14.59
N ASP A 504 4.13 2.21 14.93
CA ASP A 504 4.06 0.75 15.04
C ASP A 504 4.27 0.09 13.67
N VAL A 505 3.84 0.77 12.60
CA VAL A 505 4.14 0.41 11.22
C VAL A 505 4.41 1.68 10.41
N GLY A 506 5.66 1.88 10.02
CA GLY A 506 6.04 2.94 9.09
C GLY A 506 5.91 2.45 7.64
N VAL A 507 5.22 3.21 6.79
CA VAL A 507 5.00 2.89 5.38
C VAL A 507 5.55 3.99 4.50
N ALA A 508 6.59 3.69 3.72
CA ALA A 508 7.16 4.64 2.78
C ALA A 508 6.48 4.53 1.40
N MET A 509 6.26 5.68 0.77
CA MET A 509 5.88 5.79 -0.63
C MET A 509 7.11 5.58 -1.50
N GLY A 510 7.56 4.31 -1.65
CA GLY A 510 8.81 3.94 -2.32
C GLY A 510 8.87 4.33 -3.81
N ALA A 511 7.71 4.62 -4.39
CA ALA A 511 7.60 5.15 -5.74
C ALA A 511 8.30 6.52 -5.92
N ARG A 512 8.58 7.26 -4.84
CA ARG A 512 9.18 8.60 -4.87
C ARG A 512 10.13 8.87 -3.71
N GLY A 513 10.17 7.94 -2.73
CA GLY A 513 10.94 8.11 -1.50
C GLY A 513 12.45 8.01 -1.72
N SER A 514 13.21 8.71 -0.91
CA SER A 514 14.65 8.58 -0.82
C SER A 514 15.04 7.20 -0.28
N THR A 515 16.28 6.79 -0.48
CA THR A 515 16.86 5.57 0.10
C THR A 515 16.71 5.55 1.63
N ALA A 516 16.86 6.72 2.27
CA ALA A 516 16.71 6.88 3.72
C ALA A 516 15.28 6.54 4.22
N SER A 517 14.25 6.87 3.44
CA SER A 517 12.85 6.57 3.77
C SER A 517 12.56 5.09 3.70
N THR A 518 13.08 4.45 2.67
CA THR A 518 12.93 3.00 2.44
C THR A 518 13.59 2.19 3.55
N GLU A 519 14.74 2.67 4.07
CA GLU A 519 15.45 2.02 5.19
C GLU A 519 14.74 2.21 6.54
N ALA A 520 14.16 3.40 6.76
CA ALA A 520 13.44 3.71 8.00
C ALA A 520 12.06 3.03 8.09
N ALA A 521 11.46 2.68 6.95
CA ALA A 521 10.11 2.13 6.90
C ALA A 521 10.07 0.62 7.19
N ASP A 522 8.96 0.17 7.74
CA ASP A 522 8.61 -1.24 7.94
C ASP A 522 7.98 -1.88 6.69
N ALA A 523 7.35 -1.06 5.85
CA ALA A 523 6.80 -1.49 4.57
C ALA A 523 6.99 -0.39 3.51
N VAL A 524 7.10 -0.81 2.26
CA VAL A 524 7.32 0.08 1.12
C VAL A 524 6.28 -0.19 0.05
N LEU A 525 5.59 0.85 -0.37
CA LEU A 525 4.72 0.84 -1.54
C LEU A 525 5.59 1.02 -2.78
N THR A 526 5.74 -0.04 -3.58
CA THR A 526 6.51 0.01 -4.83
C THR A 526 5.74 0.70 -5.95
N VAL A 527 4.43 0.85 -5.76
CA VAL A 527 3.49 1.56 -6.62
C VAL A 527 3.15 2.93 -6.03
N ASP A 528 2.86 3.90 -6.89
CA ASP A 528 2.42 5.23 -6.48
C ASP A 528 0.90 5.26 -6.21
N ARG A 529 0.40 4.28 -5.45
CA ARG A 529 -1.02 4.11 -5.08
C ARG A 529 -1.17 3.76 -3.60
N LEU A 530 -1.46 4.75 -2.80
CA LEU A 530 -1.67 4.58 -1.35
C LEU A 530 -2.84 3.61 -1.03
N GLY A 531 -3.84 3.50 -1.90
CA GLY A 531 -4.97 2.58 -1.73
C GLY A 531 -4.56 1.11 -1.57
N ARG A 532 -3.41 0.70 -2.13
CA ARG A 532 -2.83 -0.65 -1.94
C ARG A 532 -2.53 -0.97 -0.48
N LEU A 533 -2.26 0.04 0.34
CA LEU A 533 -2.12 -0.16 1.80
C LEU A 533 -3.41 -0.69 2.44
N GLY A 534 -4.58 -0.21 1.99
CA GLY A 534 -5.88 -0.71 2.45
C GLY A 534 -6.08 -2.19 2.12
N GLU A 535 -5.75 -2.59 0.90
CA GLU A 535 -5.81 -4.00 0.47
C GLU A 535 -4.88 -4.89 1.31
N VAL A 536 -3.65 -4.42 1.57
CA VAL A 536 -2.68 -5.17 2.36
C VAL A 536 -3.04 -5.19 3.84
N ALA A 537 -3.67 -4.15 4.39
CA ALA A 537 -4.23 -4.16 5.73
C ALA A 537 -5.34 -5.22 5.87
N ALA A 538 -6.26 -5.31 4.88
CA ALA A 538 -7.29 -6.36 4.83
C ALA A 538 -6.68 -7.76 4.71
N LEU A 539 -5.68 -7.92 3.82
CA LEU A 539 -4.92 -9.15 3.65
C LEU A 539 -4.23 -9.57 4.94
N SER A 540 -3.59 -8.64 5.65
CA SER A 540 -2.90 -8.88 6.92
C SER A 540 -3.87 -9.42 7.99
N ARG A 541 -5.05 -8.82 8.13
CA ARG A 541 -6.11 -9.31 9.04
C ARG A 541 -6.59 -10.70 8.68
N ARG A 542 -6.79 -10.97 7.38
CA ARG A 542 -7.16 -12.30 6.88
C ARG A 542 -6.07 -13.32 7.17
N THR A 543 -4.83 -13.00 6.87
CA THR A 543 -3.66 -13.85 7.12
C THR A 543 -3.55 -14.21 8.60
N ARG A 544 -3.65 -13.21 9.50
CA ARG A 544 -3.64 -13.43 10.95
C ARG A 544 -4.80 -14.31 11.40
N ARG A 545 -6.00 -14.11 10.86
CA ARG A 545 -7.18 -14.94 11.15
C ARG A 545 -6.95 -16.39 10.72
N ILE A 546 -6.43 -16.61 9.51
CA ILE A 546 -6.12 -17.96 9.00
C ILE A 546 -5.05 -18.62 9.86
N ALA A 547 -3.99 -17.90 10.24
CA ALA A 547 -2.96 -18.41 11.13
C ALA A 547 -3.53 -18.86 12.48
N LEU A 548 -4.34 -18.00 13.12
CA LEU A 548 -5.01 -18.32 14.39
C LEU A 548 -5.98 -19.51 14.26
N GLN A 549 -6.78 -19.56 13.21
CA GLN A 549 -7.68 -20.69 12.95
C GLN A 549 -6.91 -22.00 12.79
N SER A 550 -5.82 -21.98 12.00
CA SER A 550 -5.00 -23.17 11.78
C SER A 550 -4.37 -23.68 13.07
N VAL A 551 -3.81 -22.77 13.87
CA VAL A 551 -3.19 -23.10 15.16
C VAL A 551 -4.22 -23.64 16.16
N LEU A 552 -5.34 -22.93 16.37
CA LEU A 552 -6.34 -23.32 17.34
C LEU A 552 -7.08 -24.61 16.95
N ALA A 553 -7.42 -24.78 15.67
CA ALA A 553 -8.05 -26.00 15.19
C ALA A 553 -7.10 -27.20 15.28
N GLY A 554 -5.83 -27.03 14.85
CA GLY A 554 -4.82 -28.08 14.93
C GLY A 554 -4.56 -28.53 16.37
N MET A 555 -4.34 -27.56 17.27
CA MET A 555 -4.14 -27.87 18.69
C MET A 555 -5.34 -28.53 19.33
N GLY A 556 -6.55 -28.04 19.03
CA GLY A 556 -7.80 -28.62 19.54
C GLY A 556 -7.97 -30.07 19.11
N MET A 557 -7.71 -30.36 17.82
CA MET A 557 -7.77 -31.73 17.29
C MET A 557 -6.69 -32.62 17.92
N SER A 558 -5.47 -32.16 18.07
CA SER A 558 -4.37 -32.91 18.72
C SER A 558 -4.69 -33.19 20.20
N LEU A 559 -5.23 -32.23 20.95
CA LEU A 559 -5.65 -32.42 22.34
C LEU A 559 -6.79 -33.45 22.45
N ALA A 560 -7.77 -33.39 21.57
CA ALA A 560 -8.86 -34.37 21.54
C ALA A 560 -8.35 -35.77 21.20
N ALA A 561 -7.44 -35.90 20.21
CA ALA A 561 -6.79 -37.16 19.87
C ALA A 561 -5.95 -37.71 21.03
N MET A 562 -5.24 -36.82 21.76
CA MET A 562 -4.45 -37.19 22.96
C MET A 562 -5.37 -37.71 24.08
N GLY A 563 -6.54 -37.09 24.29
CA GLY A 563 -7.55 -37.59 25.25
C GLY A 563 -8.09 -38.96 24.85
N ALA A 564 -8.40 -39.18 23.56
CA ALA A 564 -8.85 -40.48 23.04
C ALA A 564 -7.76 -41.55 23.17
N ALA A 565 -6.49 -41.23 22.89
CA ALA A 565 -5.35 -42.15 23.08
C ALA A 565 -5.14 -42.50 24.55
N ALA A 566 -5.24 -41.53 25.47
CA ALA A 566 -5.15 -41.74 26.92
C ALA A 566 -6.27 -42.64 27.45
N ALA A 567 -7.48 -42.50 26.89
CA ALA A 567 -8.62 -43.38 27.20
C ALA A 567 -8.49 -44.81 26.61
N GLY A 568 -7.50 -45.01 25.71
CA GLY A 568 -7.27 -46.31 25.06
C GLY A 568 -8.16 -46.55 23.82
N LEU A 569 -8.84 -45.49 23.34
CA LEU A 569 -9.73 -45.53 22.16
C LEU A 569 -8.94 -45.38 20.83
N LEU A 570 -7.72 -44.86 20.88
CA LEU A 570 -6.90 -44.58 19.70
C LEU A 570 -5.51 -45.28 19.83
N PRO A 571 -5.29 -46.41 19.16
CA PRO A 571 -3.98 -47.06 19.08
C PRO A 571 -2.94 -46.22 18.37
N ALA A 572 -1.65 -46.43 18.66
CA ALA A 572 -0.52 -45.63 18.18
C ALA A 572 -0.47 -45.47 16.65
N VAL A 573 -0.73 -46.56 15.90
CA VAL A 573 -0.74 -46.52 14.41
C VAL A 573 -1.82 -45.59 13.87
N TRP A 574 -3.04 -45.73 14.37
CA TRP A 574 -4.16 -44.85 13.96
C TRP A 574 -3.98 -43.41 14.43
N GLY A 575 -3.35 -43.27 15.62
CA GLY A 575 -2.95 -41.96 16.13
C GLY A 575 -1.96 -41.25 15.22
N ALA A 576 -0.96 -41.97 14.69
CA ALA A 576 0.01 -41.41 13.77
C ALA A 576 -0.64 -40.96 12.43
N LEU A 577 -1.53 -41.79 11.85
CA LEU A 577 -2.25 -41.46 10.64
C LEU A 577 -3.19 -40.27 10.82
N LEU A 578 -3.89 -40.18 11.96
CA LEU A 578 -4.74 -39.06 12.31
C LEU A 578 -3.94 -37.77 12.45
N GLN A 579 -2.78 -37.83 13.12
CA GLN A 579 -1.93 -36.66 13.28
C GLN A 579 -1.39 -36.15 11.94
N GLU A 580 -0.97 -37.04 11.04
CA GLU A 580 -0.57 -36.64 9.67
C GLU A 580 -1.72 -35.96 8.91
N ALA A 581 -2.94 -36.50 9.02
CA ALA A 581 -4.11 -35.87 8.41
C ALA A 581 -4.41 -34.48 8.99
N ILE A 582 -4.23 -34.30 10.30
CA ILE A 582 -4.35 -32.99 10.97
C ILE A 582 -3.29 -32.02 10.41
N ASP A 583 -2.03 -32.45 10.30
CA ASP A 583 -0.93 -31.62 9.84
C ASP A 583 -1.15 -31.16 8.38
N VAL A 584 -1.55 -32.08 7.50
CA VAL A 584 -1.91 -31.76 6.11
C VAL A 584 -3.07 -30.75 6.05
N ALA A 585 -4.15 -30.98 6.80
CA ALA A 585 -5.32 -30.10 6.82
C ALA A 585 -4.97 -28.69 7.28
N VAL A 586 -4.17 -28.57 8.32
CA VAL A 586 -3.70 -27.31 8.90
C VAL A 586 -2.80 -26.54 7.93
N ILE A 587 -1.85 -27.19 7.26
CA ILE A 587 -0.98 -26.57 6.26
C ILE A 587 -1.80 -26.11 5.04
N VAL A 588 -2.69 -26.95 4.53
CA VAL A 588 -3.57 -26.58 3.41
C VAL A 588 -4.44 -25.37 3.79
N ASN A 589 -4.95 -25.32 5.03
CA ASN A 589 -5.68 -24.16 5.51
C ASN A 589 -4.79 -22.92 5.59
N ALA A 590 -3.56 -23.02 6.06
CA ALA A 590 -2.59 -21.92 6.13
C ALA A 590 -2.28 -21.34 4.74
N LEU A 591 -2.10 -22.20 3.73
CA LEU A 591 -1.88 -21.80 2.33
C LEU A 591 -3.06 -21.06 1.69
N ARG A 592 -4.25 -21.08 2.30
CA ARG A 592 -5.37 -20.24 1.86
C ARG A 592 -5.05 -18.74 1.93
N ALA A 593 -4.04 -18.33 2.69
CA ALA A 593 -3.57 -16.95 2.71
C ALA A 593 -2.99 -16.51 1.35
N LEU A 594 -2.51 -17.42 0.51
CA LEU A 594 -2.06 -17.14 -0.87
C LEU A 594 -3.21 -16.81 -1.84
N ARG A 595 -4.43 -17.31 -1.57
CA ARG A 595 -5.54 -17.15 -2.51
C ARG A 595 -6.00 -15.69 -2.54
N PRO A 596 -6.22 -15.12 -3.73
CA PRO A 596 -6.86 -13.82 -3.84
C PRO A 596 -8.24 -13.86 -3.15
N VAL A 597 -8.65 -12.74 -2.60
CA VAL A 597 -10.04 -12.57 -2.16
C VAL A 597 -10.86 -12.48 -3.44
N ALA A 598 -11.55 -13.53 -3.81
CA ALA A 598 -12.54 -13.45 -4.87
C ALA A 598 -13.71 -12.62 -4.31
N ALA A 599 -13.81 -11.37 -4.75
CA ALA A 599 -15.05 -10.64 -4.71
C ALA A 599 -15.95 -11.23 -5.80
N GLY A 600 -16.75 -12.24 -5.47
CA GLY A 600 -17.83 -12.67 -6.36
C GLY A 600 -18.98 -11.67 -6.23
N PRO A 601 -19.70 -11.35 -7.33
CA PRO A 601 -20.86 -10.49 -7.28
C PRO A 601 -21.95 -11.18 -6.45
N ARG A 602 -22.22 -10.64 -5.25
CA ARG A 602 -23.36 -11.03 -4.43
C ARG A 602 -23.98 -9.76 -3.87
N LEU A 603 -25.17 -9.43 -4.38
CA LEU A 603 -26.05 -8.47 -3.73
C LEU A 603 -26.42 -9.01 -2.36
N ALA A 604 -26.03 -8.34 -1.33
CA ALA A 604 -26.66 -8.50 -0.03
C ALA A 604 -28.08 -7.91 -0.14
N SER A 605 -29.05 -8.51 0.53
CA SER A 605 -30.47 -8.05 0.50
C SER A 605 -30.65 -6.58 0.93
N GLY A 606 -29.66 -5.98 1.59
CA GLY A 606 -29.63 -4.55 1.94
C GLY A 606 -29.08 -3.62 0.84
N ASP A 607 -28.34 -4.13 -0.16
CA ASP A 607 -27.70 -3.28 -1.15
C ASP A 607 -28.73 -2.69 -2.16
N ALA A 608 -29.80 -3.44 -2.47
CA ALA A 608 -30.90 -2.95 -3.32
C ALA A 608 -31.74 -1.85 -2.61
N ALA A 609 -31.95 -1.98 -1.30
CA ALA A 609 -32.62 -0.93 -0.53
C ALA A 609 -31.76 0.34 -0.45
N LEU A 610 -30.45 0.18 -0.44
CA LEU A 610 -29.49 1.28 -0.41
C LEU A 610 -29.54 2.09 -1.73
N THR A 611 -29.47 1.41 -2.89
CA THR A 611 -29.56 2.08 -4.20
C THR A 611 -30.88 2.84 -4.37
N LYS A 612 -32.01 2.26 -3.92
CA LYS A 612 -33.32 2.91 -3.96
C LYS A 612 -33.38 4.17 -3.05
N ARG A 613 -32.75 4.13 -1.88
CA ARG A 613 -32.66 5.28 -0.98
C ARG A 613 -31.88 6.42 -1.64
N PHE A 614 -30.69 6.16 -2.15
CA PHE A 614 -29.85 7.18 -2.78
C PHE A 614 -30.50 7.79 -4.03
N ARG A 615 -31.20 6.98 -4.84
CA ARG A 615 -31.99 7.49 -5.96
C ARG A 615 -33.06 8.49 -5.51
N GLY A 616 -33.76 8.25 -4.39
CA GLY A 616 -34.72 9.20 -3.85
C GLY A 616 -34.07 10.48 -3.31
N GLU A 617 -32.84 10.40 -2.81
CA GLU A 617 -32.08 11.57 -2.34
C GLU A 617 -31.58 12.46 -3.51
N HIS A 618 -31.40 11.92 -4.72
CA HIS A 618 -31.03 12.70 -5.93
C HIS A 618 -32.05 13.75 -6.33
N GLU A 619 -33.34 13.54 -6.04
CA GLU A 619 -34.35 14.58 -6.29
C GLU A 619 -34.06 15.87 -5.50
N MET A 620 -33.52 15.74 -4.29
CA MET A 620 -33.09 16.90 -3.48
C MET A 620 -31.82 17.54 -4.05
N THR A 621 -30.90 16.73 -4.57
CA THR A 621 -29.68 17.24 -5.20
C THR A 621 -29.97 18.02 -6.49
N HIS A 622 -30.93 17.56 -7.29
CA HIS A 622 -31.40 18.30 -8.47
C HIS A 622 -31.98 19.65 -8.10
N ALA A 623 -32.85 19.72 -7.07
CA ALA A 623 -33.42 21.01 -6.61
C ALA A 623 -32.32 21.94 -6.06
N ALA A 624 -31.29 21.40 -5.40
CA ALA A 624 -30.15 22.17 -4.94
C ALA A 624 -29.36 22.77 -6.12
N THR A 625 -29.14 21.97 -7.17
CA THR A 625 -28.41 22.38 -8.37
C THR A 625 -29.10 23.54 -9.08
N ASP A 626 -30.45 23.53 -9.21
CA ASP A 626 -31.20 24.60 -9.80
C ASP A 626 -31.08 25.94 -9.01
N LEU A 627 -31.04 25.85 -7.68
CA LEU A 627 -30.82 27.04 -6.83
C LEU A 627 -29.39 27.59 -6.97
N ILE A 628 -28.38 26.74 -7.18
CA ILE A 628 -26.99 27.17 -7.42
C ILE A 628 -26.89 27.92 -8.76
N GLY A 629 -27.50 27.38 -9.83
CA GLY A 629 -27.59 28.04 -11.13
C GLY A 629 -28.32 29.41 -11.04
N GLY A 630 -29.43 29.44 -10.31
CA GLY A 630 -30.18 30.68 -10.07
C GLY A 630 -29.39 31.75 -9.29
N ALA A 631 -28.59 31.33 -8.30
CA ALA A 631 -27.69 32.21 -7.56
C ALA A 631 -26.58 32.80 -8.46
N ALA A 632 -26.07 32.02 -9.42
CA ALA A 632 -25.08 32.48 -10.40
C ALA A 632 -25.68 33.53 -11.35
N ASP A 633 -26.95 33.34 -11.80
CA ASP A 633 -27.68 34.28 -12.65
C ASP A 633 -28.01 35.58 -11.91
N ALA A 634 -28.37 35.49 -10.63
CA ALA A 634 -28.67 36.64 -9.78
C ALA A 634 -27.48 37.60 -9.63
N LEU A 635 -26.24 37.13 -9.68
CA LEU A 635 -25.03 37.96 -9.63
C LEU A 635 -24.90 38.92 -10.85
N THR A 636 -25.71 38.74 -11.90
CA THR A 636 -25.74 39.61 -13.09
C THR A 636 -27.02 40.41 -13.22
N SER A 637 -28.10 39.95 -12.61
CA SER A 637 -29.44 40.47 -12.85
C SER A 637 -30.09 41.13 -11.65
N ALA A 638 -29.68 40.83 -10.43
CA ALA A 638 -30.26 41.34 -9.20
C ALA A 638 -29.39 42.41 -8.52
N ALA A 639 -29.94 43.09 -7.52
CA ALA A 639 -29.17 43.99 -6.69
C ALA A 639 -28.10 43.25 -5.90
N PRO A 640 -26.89 43.84 -5.67
CA PRO A 640 -25.76 43.11 -5.04
C PRO A 640 -26.12 42.45 -3.71
N ALA A 641 -26.86 43.10 -2.84
CA ALA A 641 -27.29 42.55 -1.55
C ALA A 641 -28.22 41.33 -1.67
N GLU A 642 -29.16 41.38 -2.65
CA GLU A 642 -30.07 40.28 -2.94
C GLU A 642 -29.31 39.09 -3.56
N ALA A 643 -28.44 39.35 -4.52
CA ALA A 643 -27.58 38.34 -5.14
C ALA A 643 -26.71 37.65 -4.10
N MET A 644 -26.06 38.38 -3.20
CA MET A 644 -25.26 37.81 -2.13
C MET A 644 -26.06 36.96 -1.14
N THR A 645 -27.31 37.34 -0.88
CA THR A 645 -28.23 36.52 -0.08
C THR A 645 -28.49 35.17 -0.75
N GLN A 646 -28.74 35.15 -2.06
CA GLN A 646 -28.95 33.93 -2.82
C GLN A 646 -27.67 33.06 -2.84
N VAL A 647 -26.50 33.66 -3.00
CA VAL A 647 -25.21 32.94 -2.94
C VAL A 647 -24.98 32.30 -1.57
N ARG A 648 -25.25 33.03 -0.48
CA ARG A 648 -25.13 32.47 0.89
C ARG A 648 -26.13 31.33 1.13
N ASN A 649 -27.34 31.42 0.62
CA ASN A 649 -28.34 30.37 0.69
C ASN A 649 -27.89 29.14 -0.11
N ALA A 650 -27.35 29.32 -1.31
CA ALA A 650 -26.78 28.24 -2.12
C ALA A 650 -25.59 27.56 -1.38
N TYR A 651 -24.69 28.33 -0.77
CA TYR A 651 -23.58 27.79 0.03
C TYR A 651 -24.09 27.00 1.25
N HIS A 652 -25.09 27.50 1.96
CA HIS A 652 -25.70 26.76 3.06
C HIS A 652 -26.28 25.43 2.60
N LEU A 653 -26.95 25.40 1.47
CA LEU A 653 -27.51 24.19 0.88
C LEU A 653 -26.42 23.19 0.49
N LEU A 654 -25.36 23.67 -0.16
CA LEU A 654 -24.18 22.85 -0.51
C LEU A 654 -23.56 22.19 0.72
N THR A 655 -23.41 22.91 1.82
CA THR A 655 -22.76 22.40 3.03
C THR A 655 -23.67 21.54 3.89
N SER A 656 -25.00 21.81 3.91
CA SER A 656 -25.94 21.11 4.77
C SER A 656 -26.61 19.89 4.12
N GLN A 657 -26.66 19.83 2.80
CA GLN A 657 -27.33 18.75 2.07
C GLN A 657 -26.41 18.05 1.08
N VAL A 658 -25.79 18.76 0.14
CA VAL A 658 -24.98 18.15 -0.93
C VAL A 658 -23.75 17.47 -0.37
N ALA A 659 -22.90 18.15 0.38
CA ALA A 659 -21.67 17.58 0.91
C ALA A 659 -21.90 16.36 1.85
N PRO A 660 -22.91 16.34 2.74
CA PRO A 660 -23.25 15.14 3.50
C PRO A 660 -23.76 13.98 2.64
N HIS A 661 -24.52 14.26 1.58
CA HIS A 661 -25.00 13.24 0.64
C HIS A 661 -23.84 12.57 -0.10
N GLU A 662 -22.96 13.34 -0.72
CA GLU A 662 -21.74 12.87 -1.37
C GLU A 662 -20.86 12.02 -0.43
N ASN A 663 -20.76 12.42 0.84
CA ASN A 663 -20.00 11.64 1.83
C ASN A 663 -20.72 10.34 2.21
N ALA A 664 -22.05 10.31 2.23
CA ALA A 664 -22.81 9.11 2.47
C ALA A 664 -22.68 8.11 1.32
N GLU A 665 -22.62 8.56 0.06
CA GLU A 665 -22.35 7.71 -1.10
C GLU A 665 -20.96 7.06 -1.03
N GLU A 666 -19.93 7.85 -0.72
CA GLU A 666 -18.56 7.35 -0.53
C GLU A 666 -18.47 6.28 0.55
N THR A 667 -19.23 6.41 1.62
CA THR A 667 -19.11 5.52 2.79
C THR A 667 -20.07 4.33 2.75
N GLN A 668 -21.22 4.44 2.07
CA GLN A 668 -22.28 3.43 2.08
C GLN A 668 -22.56 2.85 0.68
N LEU A 669 -22.81 3.68 -0.34
CA LEU A 669 -23.20 3.25 -1.68
C LEU A 669 -22.02 2.65 -2.45
N TYR A 670 -20.92 3.38 -2.61
CA TYR A 670 -19.78 2.91 -3.42
C TYR A 670 -19.12 1.63 -2.91
N PRO A 671 -19.00 1.38 -1.59
CA PRO A 671 -18.58 0.08 -1.10
C PRO A 671 -19.51 -1.08 -1.52
N ALA A 672 -20.81 -0.84 -1.62
CA ALA A 672 -21.78 -1.83 -2.07
C ALA A 672 -21.64 -2.09 -3.59
N VAL A 673 -21.56 -1.02 -4.38
CA VAL A 673 -21.35 -1.08 -5.84
C VAL A 673 -20.04 -1.81 -6.17
N ASN A 674 -18.95 -1.49 -5.46
CA ASN A 674 -17.65 -2.15 -5.68
C ASN A 674 -17.67 -3.65 -5.36
N ARG A 675 -18.42 -4.06 -4.34
CA ARG A 675 -18.64 -5.50 -4.06
C ARG A 675 -19.42 -6.18 -5.16
N LEU A 676 -20.38 -5.49 -5.78
CA LEU A 676 -21.23 -6.01 -6.83
C LEU A 676 -20.48 -6.18 -8.16
N LEU A 677 -19.82 -5.12 -8.61
CA LEU A 677 -19.17 -5.11 -9.92
C LEU A 677 -17.82 -5.84 -9.91
N GLY A 678 -17.12 -5.87 -8.79
CA GLY A 678 -15.79 -6.50 -8.68
C GLY A 678 -14.73 -5.77 -9.52
N GLY A 679 -13.46 -6.23 -9.42
CA GLY A 679 -12.36 -5.64 -10.18
C GLY A 679 -11.65 -4.47 -9.49
N GLU A 680 -10.96 -3.65 -10.25
CA GLU A 680 -10.41 -2.38 -9.77
C GLU A 680 -11.58 -1.40 -9.58
N ASP A 681 -11.49 -0.53 -8.56
CA ASP A 681 -12.56 0.35 -8.08
C ASP A 681 -13.36 1.04 -9.22
N PRO A 682 -14.55 0.52 -9.62
CA PRO A 682 -15.33 1.08 -10.71
C PRO A 682 -15.95 2.44 -10.35
N THR A 683 -16.00 2.79 -9.05
CA THR A 683 -16.53 4.08 -8.59
C THR A 683 -15.46 5.17 -8.47
N ALA A 684 -14.20 4.89 -8.82
CA ALA A 684 -13.12 5.88 -8.75
C ALA A 684 -13.38 7.17 -9.57
N PRO A 685 -14.00 7.14 -10.77
CA PRO A 685 -14.36 8.36 -11.49
C PRO A 685 -15.33 9.25 -10.72
N MET A 686 -16.32 8.67 -10.04
CA MET A 686 -17.31 9.40 -9.23
C MET A 686 -16.67 10.01 -8.00
N SER A 687 -15.79 9.27 -7.32
CA SER A 687 -15.00 9.81 -6.21
C SER A 687 -14.13 11.02 -6.61
N ARG A 688 -13.70 11.11 -7.87
CA ARG A 688 -13.04 12.33 -8.38
C ARG A 688 -13.99 13.52 -8.48
N ALA A 689 -15.20 13.28 -8.97
CA ALA A 689 -16.22 14.33 -9.01
C ALA A 689 -16.52 14.84 -7.60
N HIS A 690 -16.70 13.94 -6.61
CA HIS A 690 -16.86 14.32 -5.21
C HIS A 690 -15.68 15.14 -4.65
N ALA A 691 -14.45 14.81 -5.02
CA ALA A 691 -13.28 15.58 -4.60
C ALA A 691 -13.30 16.99 -5.17
N GLU A 692 -13.67 17.14 -6.46
CA GLU A 692 -13.77 18.45 -7.11
C GLU A 692 -14.94 19.27 -6.53
N ILE A 693 -16.11 18.66 -6.33
CA ILE A 693 -17.27 19.30 -5.69
C ILE A 693 -16.89 19.83 -4.31
N ALA A 694 -16.26 18.99 -3.47
CA ALA A 694 -15.80 19.39 -2.14
C ALA A 694 -14.78 20.54 -2.18
N TYR A 695 -13.83 20.49 -3.15
CA TYR A 695 -12.88 21.58 -3.35
C TYR A 695 -13.57 22.91 -3.69
N GLN A 696 -14.50 22.89 -4.62
CA GLN A 696 -15.23 24.09 -5.03
C GLN A 696 -16.11 24.64 -3.90
N ILE A 697 -16.76 23.78 -3.11
CA ILE A 697 -17.55 24.18 -1.93
C ILE A 697 -16.63 24.86 -0.90
N ALA A 698 -15.49 24.25 -0.58
CA ALA A 698 -14.54 24.80 0.39
C ALA A 698 -13.95 26.14 -0.10
N ARG A 699 -13.68 26.26 -1.40
CA ARG A 699 -13.20 27.50 -2.03
C ARG A 699 -14.26 28.60 -1.97
N LEU A 700 -15.53 28.27 -2.27
CA LEU A 700 -16.65 29.19 -2.18
C LEU A 700 -16.81 29.72 -0.74
N GLY A 701 -16.71 28.85 0.26
CA GLY A 701 -16.75 29.25 1.67
C GLY A 701 -15.65 30.27 2.02
N ARG A 702 -14.40 29.98 1.64
CA ARG A 702 -13.27 30.91 1.87
C ARG A 702 -13.48 32.27 1.17
N LEU A 703 -14.05 32.27 -0.03
CA LEU A 703 -14.35 33.51 -0.75
C LEU A 703 -15.46 34.33 -0.04
N LEU A 704 -16.49 33.64 0.45
CA LEU A 704 -17.57 34.28 1.22
C LEU A 704 -17.07 34.84 2.56
N ASP A 705 -16.17 34.12 3.23
CA ASP A 705 -15.53 34.59 4.49
C ASP A 705 -14.64 35.81 4.23
N ASP A 706 -13.92 35.83 3.10
CA ASP A 706 -13.05 36.94 2.72
C ASP A 706 -13.84 38.21 2.34
N ILE A 707 -14.99 38.06 1.66
CA ILE A 707 -15.93 39.16 1.36
C ILE A 707 -16.57 39.66 2.66
N GLY A 708 -16.91 38.77 3.61
CA GLY A 708 -17.57 39.10 4.86
C GLY A 708 -18.91 39.84 4.62
N ASP A 709 -19.07 40.96 5.35
CA ASP A 709 -20.24 41.84 5.23
C ASP A 709 -20.00 43.03 4.26
N GLN A 710 -18.85 43.03 3.56
CA GLN A 710 -18.54 44.11 2.59
C GLN A 710 -19.31 43.89 1.27
N GLU A 711 -19.47 44.94 0.52
CA GLU A 711 -20.02 44.87 -0.82
C GLU A 711 -18.98 44.22 -1.75
N PRO A 712 -19.32 43.13 -2.48
CA PRO A 712 -18.38 42.43 -3.36
C PRO A 712 -17.90 43.34 -4.50
N ASP A 713 -16.62 43.29 -4.80
CA ASP A 713 -16.07 44.01 -5.96
C ASP A 713 -16.33 43.23 -7.27
N ALA A 714 -15.98 43.83 -8.40
CA ALA A 714 -16.21 43.22 -9.72
C ALA A 714 -15.43 41.90 -9.91
N ALA A 715 -14.27 41.72 -9.24
CA ALA A 715 -13.50 40.51 -9.28
C ALA A 715 -14.15 39.41 -8.41
N ASP A 716 -14.71 39.78 -7.27
CA ASP A 716 -15.48 38.88 -6.42
C ASP A 716 -16.69 38.31 -7.15
N LEU A 717 -17.49 39.21 -7.78
CA LEU A 717 -18.67 38.83 -8.56
C LEU A 717 -18.27 37.86 -9.69
N ALA A 718 -17.17 38.11 -10.40
CA ALA A 718 -16.69 37.26 -11.48
C ALA A 718 -16.23 35.88 -10.95
N ASP A 719 -15.54 35.83 -9.81
CA ASP A 719 -15.08 34.58 -9.20
C ASP A 719 -16.26 33.77 -8.63
N LEU A 720 -17.18 34.39 -7.88
CA LEU A 720 -18.41 33.76 -7.39
C LEU A 720 -19.21 33.13 -8.54
N ARG A 721 -19.44 33.90 -9.63
CA ARG A 721 -20.18 33.39 -10.78
C ARG A 721 -19.51 32.22 -11.46
N ARG A 722 -18.18 32.25 -11.65
CA ARG A 722 -17.42 31.16 -12.25
C ARG A 722 -17.53 29.89 -11.40
N MET A 723 -17.47 30.03 -10.08
CA MET A 723 -17.54 28.90 -9.16
C MET A 723 -18.93 28.29 -9.12
N LEU A 724 -19.97 29.10 -9.05
CA LEU A 724 -21.34 28.60 -9.00
C LEU A 724 -21.75 27.90 -10.31
N TYR A 725 -21.41 28.44 -11.48
CA TYR A 725 -21.64 27.73 -12.75
C TYR A 725 -20.79 26.46 -12.87
N GLY A 726 -19.55 26.47 -12.37
CA GLY A 726 -18.72 25.30 -12.33
C GLY A 726 -19.33 24.20 -11.46
N LEU A 727 -19.82 24.54 -10.26
CA LEU A 727 -20.52 23.62 -9.36
C LEU A 727 -21.82 23.09 -9.97
N ASP A 728 -22.65 23.96 -10.56
CA ASP A 728 -23.88 23.57 -11.26
C ASP A 728 -23.58 22.52 -12.34
N ALA A 729 -22.62 22.80 -13.22
CA ALA A 729 -22.24 21.88 -14.31
C ALA A 729 -21.71 20.53 -13.81
N ILE A 730 -20.83 20.55 -12.81
CA ILE A 730 -20.24 19.31 -12.26
C ILE A 730 -21.31 18.48 -11.56
N LEU A 731 -22.16 19.08 -10.74
CA LEU A 731 -23.23 18.39 -10.02
C LEU A 731 -24.24 17.75 -10.98
N ARG A 732 -24.69 18.47 -12.02
CA ARG A 732 -25.61 17.91 -13.04
C ARG A 732 -25.01 16.72 -13.75
N LEU A 733 -23.75 16.82 -14.17
CA LEU A 733 -23.08 15.73 -14.85
C LEU A 733 -22.88 14.51 -13.92
N HIS A 734 -22.46 14.77 -12.70
CA HIS A 734 -22.18 13.75 -11.70
C HIS A 734 -23.45 12.97 -11.35
N THR A 735 -24.54 13.64 -10.98
CA THR A 735 -25.81 13.01 -10.63
C THR A 735 -26.38 12.21 -11.81
N ALA A 736 -26.30 12.74 -13.04
CA ALA A 736 -26.74 12.00 -14.23
C ALA A 736 -25.93 10.72 -14.47
N GLN A 737 -24.59 10.77 -14.25
CA GLN A 737 -23.73 9.59 -14.40
C GLN A 737 -24.04 8.53 -13.33
N GLU A 738 -24.36 8.90 -12.11
CA GLU A 738 -24.74 7.95 -11.05
C GLU A 738 -26.09 7.30 -11.32
N ASP A 739 -27.07 8.10 -11.73
CA ASP A 739 -28.39 7.58 -12.09
C ASP A 739 -28.31 6.54 -13.21
N GLU A 740 -27.52 6.83 -14.24
CA GLU A 740 -27.36 5.93 -15.40
C GLU A 740 -26.53 4.68 -15.08
N THR A 741 -25.49 4.80 -14.24
CA THR A 741 -24.47 3.75 -14.07
C THR A 741 -24.73 2.86 -12.85
N TYR A 742 -25.00 3.45 -11.69
CA TYR A 742 -25.00 2.70 -10.43
C TYR A 742 -26.39 2.52 -9.84
N LEU A 743 -27.24 3.53 -9.93
CA LEU A 743 -28.57 3.45 -9.35
C LEU A 743 -29.51 2.61 -10.23
N SER A 744 -29.22 2.47 -11.52
CA SER A 744 -29.90 1.53 -12.43
C SER A 744 -29.66 0.05 -12.06
N LEU A 745 -28.57 -0.28 -11.35
CA LEU A 745 -28.30 -1.65 -10.90
C LEU A 745 -29.35 -2.18 -9.92
N GLY A 746 -30.07 -1.30 -9.22
CA GLY A 746 -31.19 -1.68 -8.34
C GLY A 746 -32.41 -2.23 -9.09
N ASP A 747 -32.64 -1.79 -10.31
CA ASP A 747 -33.81 -2.20 -11.11
C ASP A 747 -33.66 -3.62 -11.67
N THR A 748 -32.42 -4.04 -11.94
CA THR A 748 -32.15 -5.40 -12.45
C THR A 748 -32.31 -6.51 -11.40
N ALA A 749 -32.39 -6.14 -10.12
CA ALA A 749 -32.56 -7.09 -9.01
C ALA A 749 -34.03 -7.45 -8.72
N GLU A 750 -35.00 -6.70 -9.25
CA GLU A 750 -36.43 -6.94 -9.05
C GLU A 750 -37.08 -7.79 -10.16
N GLU A 751 -36.39 -8.12 -11.26
CA GLU A 751 -36.97 -9.06 -12.23
C GLU A 751 -36.87 -10.50 -11.70
N PRO A 752 -38.01 -11.16 -11.44
CA PRO A 752 -38.01 -12.57 -11.06
C PRO A 752 -37.46 -13.37 -12.24
N SER A 753 -36.47 -14.23 -11.98
CA SER A 753 -35.93 -15.18 -12.92
C SER A 753 -37.09 -15.86 -13.66
N LEU A 754 -37.34 -15.50 -14.91
CA LEU A 754 -38.14 -16.28 -15.84
C LEU A 754 -37.45 -17.65 -15.93
N THR A 755 -38.00 -18.63 -15.24
CA THR A 755 -37.69 -20.04 -15.42
C THR A 755 -37.93 -20.36 -16.88
N VAL A 756 -36.83 -20.43 -17.66
CA VAL A 756 -36.90 -21.09 -18.97
C VAL A 756 -37.18 -22.56 -18.69
N GLY A 757 -38.46 -22.93 -18.87
CA GLY A 757 -38.89 -24.31 -18.83
C GLY A 757 -38.15 -25.07 -19.94
N ALA A 758 -37.41 -26.11 -19.54
CA ALA A 758 -36.92 -27.12 -20.44
C ALA A 758 -38.10 -27.80 -21.10
N GLY A 759 -38.25 -27.62 -22.43
CA GLY A 759 -39.02 -28.42 -23.31
C GLY A 759 -38.09 -29.19 -24.27
#